data_c2156adda0c76d6dda517c4392c88a36
#
_entry.id   c2156adda0c76d6dda517c4392c88a36
#
_cell.length_a   1.000
_cell.length_b   1.000
_cell.length_c   1.000
_cell.angle_alpha   90.00
_cell.angle_beta   90.00
_cell.angle_gamma   90.00
#
_symmetry.space_group_name_H-M   'P 1'
#
loop_
_entity.id
_entity.type
_entity.pdbx_description
1 polymer ?
#
loop_
_entity_poly.entity_id
_entity_poly.type
_entity_poly.pdbx_seq_one_letter_code
_entity_poly.pdbx_strand_id
1 'polypeptide(L)'
;MSRWDSCRSVDFPSHHYLGLEGVCNHEYGSYSKKERCLIKLKRFVNSTEMSDEVLQQLSSNSSSLDPSLSNKLAKLEARMVGKSAPQQLAAAASSIPFTIRKFPGASTSSSASDNDDGEEFSIQLNPRSNNWDELQTRKRKISNEANSAAIKNTSKDLPMVQNERFQEEEKQSHLVEEITILRMKASALEEELTKARQEAANSQQACKRYEKKLKDMEDQEQLRGLKRLKAVSDLLISVGMSERQEARTRLQQDCIKLGNLTVMRTRTVLSEVWEDGPAFKDVQNRLRSLLEQKASIDKSRKELKKQPPVVEGCNGDPVVSEEDVLSMEEVYRSRLLGVKREEEAAMRDLAHLEQEKKCLIREMKRIHDEDASPFNHFPILNKRYALLNLLGKGGFSEVYKAFDLVDYKYVACKLHRLNEQWSKDKKETYIRHAMREVDIHKSLVHCHIVRLWGIFEIDHNTFCTVLEYCSGKDLDVVLKENPILPEREARSILVQIFAGLVKLNKQSQCIIHYDLKPANILFNAVGVAKITDFGLSKILDNEAGSQGMELTSQGAGTYWYLPPECFDLNRTPLISSKVDVWSVGVIFYQMLFGKRPFGHNQCQEQLVREDTIINARRVEFPTRPSVSHEAKEFIRRCLTYDQSDRPDVLTAAQDPYLSYIKKKP
;
A
#
# COMPACT_ATOMS: atom_id res chain seq x y z
N MET A 1 -5.12 -28.58 2.29
CA MET A 1 -6.09 -28.96 1.26
C MET A 1 -7.49 -28.39 1.43
N SER A 2 -7.95 -27.98 2.60
CA SER A 2 -9.36 -27.58 2.83
C SER A 2 -9.70 -26.07 2.71
N ARG A 3 -8.78 -25.20 2.33
CA ARG A 3 -9.06 -23.76 2.10
C ARG A 3 -8.98 -23.30 0.64
N TRP A 4 -8.49 -24.16 -0.27
CA TRP A 4 -8.44 -23.87 -1.71
C TRP A 4 -9.62 -24.45 -2.48
N ASP A 5 -10.33 -25.44 -1.94
CA ASP A 5 -11.48 -26.05 -2.60
C ASP A 5 -12.76 -25.20 -2.53
N SER A 6 -12.85 -24.23 -1.59
CA SER A 6 -14.00 -23.30 -1.52
C SER A 6 -13.94 -22.13 -2.52
N CYS A 7 -12.83 -21.97 -3.24
CA CYS A 7 -12.70 -20.96 -4.30
C CYS A 7 -12.99 -21.48 -5.71
N ARG A 8 -13.47 -22.74 -5.84
CA ARG A 8 -13.76 -23.37 -7.15
C ARG A 8 -15.08 -22.91 -7.80
N SER A 9 -15.90 -22.10 -7.15
CA SER A 9 -17.24 -21.71 -7.65
C SER A 9 -17.46 -20.21 -7.84
N VAL A 10 -16.41 -19.41 -8.06
CA VAL A 10 -16.60 -18.03 -8.49
C VAL A 10 -16.40 -17.99 -10.00
N ASP A 11 -17.50 -18.11 -10.72
CA ASP A 11 -17.57 -17.79 -12.15
C ASP A 11 -17.24 -16.32 -12.33
N PHE A 12 -16.09 -16.02 -12.93
CA PHE A 12 -15.75 -14.68 -13.39
C PHE A 12 -16.65 -14.34 -14.60
N PRO A 13 -17.44 -13.27 -14.55
CA PRO A 13 -18.16 -12.82 -15.73
C PRO A 13 -17.14 -12.40 -16.80
N SER A 14 -17.29 -13.03 -17.98
CA SER A 14 -16.57 -12.69 -19.20
C SER A 14 -16.98 -11.30 -19.68
N HIS A 15 -16.20 -10.29 -19.39
CA HIS A 15 -16.33 -8.98 -20.05
C HIS A 15 -15.11 -8.70 -20.93
N HIS A 16 -15.44 -8.29 -22.15
CA HIS A 16 -14.54 -7.96 -23.25
C HIS A 16 -13.39 -7.02 -22.85
N TYR A 17 -12.19 -7.44 -23.13
CA TYR A 17 -11.00 -6.59 -23.11
C TYR A 17 -10.99 -5.68 -24.35
N LEU A 18 -11.53 -4.49 -24.21
CA LEU A 18 -11.19 -3.32 -25.02
C LEU A 18 -10.81 -2.22 -24.04
N GLY A 19 -9.50 -1.97 -23.90
CA GLY A 19 -8.96 -0.87 -23.12
C GLY A 19 -8.70 -1.21 -21.65
N LEU A 20 -7.45 -1.46 -21.30
CA LEU A 20 -6.95 -1.72 -19.94
C LEU A 20 -7.15 -0.56 -18.94
N GLU A 21 -7.71 0.57 -19.36
CA GLU A 21 -8.01 1.73 -18.52
C GLU A 21 -9.36 1.66 -17.80
N GLY A 22 -10.27 0.74 -18.18
CA GLY A 22 -11.66 0.69 -17.69
C GLY A 22 -11.88 -0.04 -16.35
N VAL A 23 -10.98 -0.90 -15.91
CA VAL A 23 -11.26 -1.87 -14.83
C VAL A 23 -11.11 -1.29 -13.41
N CYS A 24 -10.37 -0.21 -13.22
CA CYS A 24 -10.21 0.42 -11.90
C CYS A 24 -11.33 1.40 -11.52
N ASN A 25 -12.26 1.74 -12.43
CA ASN A 25 -13.34 2.71 -12.19
C ASN A 25 -14.72 2.07 -11.97
N HIS A 26 -14.83 0.76 -11.86
CA HIS A 26 -16.12 0.04 -11.97
C HIS A 26 -16.96 -0.10 -10.68
N GLU A 27 -16.59 0.49 -9.55
CA GLU A 27 -17.53 0.52 -8.40
C GLU A 27 -18.62 1.60 -8.48
N TYR A 28 -18.54 2.54 -9.43
CA TYR A 28 -19.47 3.68 -9.52
C TYR A 28 -20.11 3.91 -10.89
N GLY A 29 -19.94 3.01 -11.85
CA GLY A 29 -20.33 3.22 -13.25
C GLY A 29 -21.83 3.19 -13.56
N SER A 30 -22.67 2.55 -12.72
CA SER A 30 -24.10 2.31 -13.02
C SER A 30 -25.08 3.24 -12.27
N TYR A 31 -24.61 4.09 -11.37
CA TYR A 31 -25.48 4.95 -10.59
C TYR A 31 -25.64 6.34 -11.19
N SER A 32 -26.87 6.84 -11.23
CA SER A 32 -27.17 8.21 -11.64
C SER A 32 -26.48 9.21 -10.70
N LYS A 33 -26.28 10.45 -11.15
CA LYS A 33 -25.68 11.52 -10.32
C LYS A 33 -26.44 11.71 -8.99
N LYS A 34 -27.75 11.45 -8.99
CA LYS A 34 -28.66 11.49 -7.85
C LYS A 34 -28.42 10.34 -6.87
N GLU A 35 -28.23 9.12 -7.36
CA GLU A 35 -27.92 7.94 -6.54
C GLU A 35 -26.54 8.02 -5.90
N ARG A 36 -25.54 8.52 -6.61
CA ARG A 36 -24.19 8.79 -6.05
C ARG A 36 -24.23 9.81 -4.91
N CYS A 37 -25.05 10.88 -5.04
CA CYS A 37 -25.30 11.83 -3.96
C CYS A 37 -25.99 11.18 -2.76
N LEU A 38 -26.98 10.32 -2.98
CA LEU A 38 -27.73 9.63 -1.91
C LEU A 38 -26.83 8.62 -1.16
N ILE A 39 -25.98 7.88 -1.87
CA ILE A 39 -25.02 6.94 -1.26
C ILE A 39 -23.99 7.71 -0.42
N LYS A 40 -23.47 8.84 -0.90
CA LYS A 40 -22.59 9.71 -0.14
C LYS A 40 -23.28 10.31 1.10
N LEU A 41 -24.54 10.74 0.96
CA LEU A 41 -25.35 11.25 2.07
C LEU A 41 -25.62 10.16 3.12
N LYS A 42 -25.99 8.93 2.69
CA LYS A 42 -26.18 7.79 3.62
C LYS A 42 -24.91 7.42 4.35
N ARG A 43 -23.72 7.44 3.67
CA ARG A 43 -22.42 7.24 4.34
C ARG A 43 -22.11 8.35 5.33
N PHE A 44 -22.44 9.59 5.02
CA PHE A 44 -22.27 10.74 5.91
C PHE A 44 -23.21 10.67 7.14
N VAL A 45 -24.49 10.32 6.93
CA VAL A 45 -25.49 10.16 8.00
C VAL A 45 -25.13 9.01 8.93
N ASN A 46 -24.67 7.88 8.41
CA ASN A 46 -24.20 6.76 9.23
C ASN A 46 -22.90 7.07 10.01
N SER A 47 -22.12 8.07 9.60
CA SER A 47 -20.94 8.53 10.34
C SER A 47 -21.23 9.60 11.40
N THR A 48 -22.42 10.20 11.41
CA THR A 48 -22.78 11.36 12.25
C THR A 48 -23.95 11.14 13.20
N GLU A 49 -24.39 9.90 13.51
CA GLU A 49 -25.50 9.61 14.48
C GLU A 49 -26.71 10.58 14.34
N MET A 50 -27.12 10.89 13.12
CA MET A 50 -28.36 11.65 12.90
C MET A 50 -29.57 10.70 13.00
N SER A 51 -30.63 11.16 13.71
CA SER A 51 -31.83 10.37 13.97
C SER A 51 -32.59 9.97 12.69
N ASP A 52 -33.24 8.82 12.73
CA ASP A 52 -34.03 8.25 11.60
C ASP A 52 -35.13 9.19 11.07
N GLU A 53 -35.62 10.14 11.90
CA GLU A 53 -36.60 11.16 11.49
C GLU A 53 -36.09 12.10 10.39
N VAL A 54 -34.79 12.47 10.46
CA VAL A 54 -34.16 13.33 9.43
C VAL A 54 -33.97 12.57 8.11
N LEU A 55 -33.73 11.25 8.19
CA LEU A 55 -33.62 10.37 7.02
C LEU A 55 -34.96 10.19 6.30
N GLN A 56 -36.08 10.10 7.04
CA GLN A 56 -37.42 10.00 6.46
C GLN A 56 -37.83 11.32 5.79
N GLN A 57 -37.53 12.49 6.38
CA GLN A 57 -37.81 13.79 5.74
C GLN A 57 -36.99 14.03 4.48
N LEU A 58 -35.76 13.50 4.39
CA LEU A 58 -34.91 13.59 3.18
C LEU A 58 -35.36 12.61 2.08
N SER A 59 -36.02 11.50 2.43
CA SER A 59 -36.50 10.52 1.46
C SER A 59 -37.86 10.86 0.85
N SER A 60 -38.72 11.56 1.59
CA SER A 60 -40.08 11.96 1.14
C SER A 60 -40.10 13.18 0.20
N ASN A 61 -39.05 14.02 0.20
CA ASN A 61 -38.95 15.23 -0.65
C ASN A 61 -38.15 15.03 -1.95
N SER A 62 -38.14 13.82 -2.50
CA SER A 62 -37.30 13.51 -3.67
C SER A 62 -37.80 13.98 -5.04
N SER A 63 -38.93 14.70 -5.13
CA SER A 63 -39.53 15.12 -6.40
C SER A 63 -39.27 16.56 -6.83
N SER A 64 -38.78 17.45 -5.93
CA SER A 64 -38.37 18.81 -6.30
C SER A 64 -37.22 19.29 -5.44
N LEU A 65 -35.99 19.18 -5.94
CA LEU A 65 -34.82 19.80 -5.33
C LEU A 65 -34.77 21.29 -5.74
N ASP A 66 -35.04 22.15 -4.79
CA ASP A 66 -34.85 23.61 -4.87
C ASP A 66 -33.40 23.93 -5.30
N PRO A 67 -33.16 24.80 -6.29
CA PRO A 67 -31.83 25.24 -6.73
C PRO A 67 -30.95 25.76 -5.59
N SER A 68 -31.55 26.29 -4.52
CA SER A 68 -30.84 26.75 -3.30
C SER A 68 -30.19 25.61 -2.52
N LEU A 69 -30.82 24.41 -2.51
CA LEU A 69 -30.29 23.20 -1.85
C LEU A 69 -29.12 22.59 -2.62
N SER A 70 -29.17 22.65 -3.96
CA SER A 70 -28.07 22.22 -4.83
C SER A 70 -26.82 23.08 -4.62
N ASN A 71 -26.99 24.40 -4.44
CA ASN A 71 -25.90 25.32 -4.13
C ASN A 71 -25.34 25.13 -2.71
N LYS A 72 -26.16 24.79 -1.74
CA LYS A 72 -25.72 24.48 -0.36
C LYS A 72 -24.96 23.15 -0.33
N LEU A 73 -25.40 22.14 -1.07
CA LEU A 73 -24.69 20.86 -1.21
C LEU A 73 -23.34 21.01 -1.92
N ALA A 74 -23.28 21.82 -3.00
CA ALA A 74 -22.03 22.11 -3.68
C ALA A 74 -21.04 22.87 -2.79
N LYS A 75 -21.52 23.79 -1.94
CA LYS A 75 -20.69 24.48 -0.93
C LYS A 75 -20.21 23.54 0.19
N LEU A 76 -20.99 22.54 0.57
CA LEU A 76 -20.61 21.51 1.54
C LEU A 76 -19.58 20.52 0.94
N GLU A 77 -19.77 20.13 -0.32
CA GLU A 77 -18.79 19.32 -1.06
C GLU A 77 -17.46 20.07 -1.24
N ALA A 78 -17.49 21.37 -1.54
CA ALA A 78 -16.29 22.21 -1.64
C ALA A 78 -15.56 22.33 -0.29
N ARG A 79 -16.28 22.36 0.83
CA ARG A 79 -15.70 22.33 2.20
C ARG A 79 -15.13 20.98 2.57
N MET A 80 -15.81 19.87 2.21
CA MET A 80 -15.32 18.51 2.51
C MET A 80 -14.10 18.11 1.67
N VAL A 81 -13.94 18.67 0.47
CA VAL A 81 -12.79 18.40 -0.43
C VAL A 81 -11.63 19.40 -0.20
N GLY A 82 -11.79 20.38 0.72
CA GLY A 82 -10.76 21.40 0.99
C GLY A 82 -10.52 22.35 -0.18
N LYS A 83 -11.52 22.58 -1.05
CA LYS A 83 -11.42 23.47 -2.22
C LYS A 83 -12.28 24.70 -2.01
N SER A 84 -11.66 25.85 -1.89
CA SER A 84 -12.30 27.17 -2.05
C SER A 84 -12.71 27.39 -3.51
N ALA A 85 -13.71 28.28 -3.74
CA ALA A 85 -14.44 28.50 -4.99
C ALA A 85 -13.58 28.68 -6.27
N PRO A 86 -14.16 28.44 -7.49
CA PRO A 86 -13.41 28.15 -8.73
C PRO A 86 -12.50 29.23 -9.31
N GLN A 87 -12.39 30.41 -8.71
CA GLN A 87 -11.55 31.49 -9.26
C GLN A 87 -10.13 31.56 -8.69
N GLN A 88 -9.72 30.64 -7.79
CA GLN A 88 -8.35 30.60 -7.24
C GLN A 88 -7.64 29.25 -7.44
N LEU A 89 -8.07 28.45 -8.39
CA LEU A 89 -7.63 27.05 -8.58
C LEU A 89 -6.34 26.86 -9.39
N ALA A 90 -5.67 27.92 -9.82
CA ALA A 90 -4.39 27.82 -10.54
C ALA A 90 -3.15 27.88 -9.65
N ALA A 91 -3.27 28.24 -8.36
CA ALA A 91 -2.13 28.45 -7.46
C ALA A 91 -2.04 27.51 -6.26
N ALA A 92 -3.03 26.63 -6.02
CA ALA A 92 -3.12 25.83 -4.78
C ALA A 92 -2.73 24.35 -4.93
N ALA A 93 -2.25 23.91 -6.09
CA ALA A 93 -1.81 22.53 -6.30
C ALA A 93 -0.35 22.26 -5.87
N SER A 94 0.35 23.25 -5.34
CA SER A 94 1.80 23.15 -5.03
C SER A 94 2.19 23.37 -3.57
N SER A 95 1.27 23.36 -2.62
CA SER A 95 1.63 23.58 -1.22
C SER A 95 0.91 22.66 -0.25
N ILE A 96 1.38 21.40 -0.18
CA ILE A 96 1.47 20.68 1.08
C ILE A 96 2.89 20.92 1.56
N PRO A 97 3.14 21.58 2.69
CA PRO A 97 4.50 21.82 3.14
C PRO A 97 5.10 20.49 3.61
N PHE A 98 5.89 19.88 2.75
CA PHE A 98 6.88 18.87 3.13
C PHE A 98 8.04 19.65 3.78
N THR A 99 7.95 19.90 5.05
CA THR A 99 9.09 20.43 5.81
C THR A 99 10.10 19.30 6.02
N ILE A 100 10.87 19.01 4.97
CA ILE A 100 12.16 18.34 5.16
C ILE A 100 13.08 19.41 5.70
N ARG A 101 13.33 19.40 7.01
CA ARG A 101 14.44 20.18 7.59
C ARG A 101 15.72 19.70 6.92
N LYS A 102 16.33 20.57 6.11
CA LYS A 102 17.69 20.39 5.61
C LYS A 102 18.60 20.20 6.80
N PHE A 103 19.40 19.15 6.78
CA PHE A 103 20.52 18.98 7.71
C PHE A 103 21.48 20.17 7.55
N PRO A 104 21.91 20.86 8.63
CA PRO A 104 22.86 21.95 8.54
C PRO A 104 24.24 21.42 8.23
N GLY A 105 24.81 21.84 7.10
CA GLY A 105 26.22 21.69 6.81
C GLY A 105 27.02 22.61 7.72
N ALA A 106 28.08 22.07 8.32
CA ALA A 106 28.98 22.79 9.19
C ALA A 106 29.83 23.80 8.41
N SER A 107 29.90 25.03 8.91
CA SER A 107 31.11 25.86 8.80
C SER A 107 31.18 26.90 9.91
N THR A 108 32.09 26.67 10.76
CA THR A 108 33.05 27.52 11.52
C THR A 108 32.73 28.95 11.90
N SER A 109 32.84 29.15 13.20
CA SER A 109 33.61 30.16 13.97
C SER A 109 32.97 31.50 14.32
N SER A 110 32.98 31.69 15.61
CA SER A 110 33.36 32.80 16.47
C SER A 110 32.31 33.70 17.09
N SER A 111 32.29 33.57 18.40
CA SER A 111 32.31 34.60 19.48
C SER A 111 31.05 35.42 19.77
N ALA A 112 30.53 35.11 20.95
CA ALA A 112 30.25 35.97 22.09
C ALA A 112 29.08 36.99 22.03
N SER A 113 28.26 36.81 22.95
CA SER A 113 27.79 37.62 24.09
C SER A 113 26.28 37.77 24.19
N ASP A 114 25.83 37.51 25.39
CA ASP A 114 24.57 37.71 26.06
C ASP A 114 23.75 38.93 25.62
N ASN A 115 22.42 38.76 25.49
CA ASN A 115 21.45 39.36 26.42
C ASN A 115 20.01 38.91 26.10
N ASP A 116 19.41 38.56 27.17
CA ASP A 116 17.97 38.43 27.48
C ASP A 116 17.20 39.68 27.01
N ASP A 117 16.05 39.50 26.37
CA ASP A 117 14.86 40.30 26.64
C ASP A 117 13.67 39.76 25.79
N GLY A 118 12.64 39.34 26.49
CA GLY A 118 11.37 38.97 25.96
C GLY A 118 10.58 40.17 25.45
N GLU A 119 10.07 40.09 24.23
CA GLU A 119 9.01 40.99 23.78
C GLU A 119 7.84 40.18 23.18
N GLU A 120 6.80 40.23 23.96
CA GLU A 120 5.43 39.86 23.64
C GLU A 120 4.85 40.83 22.61
N PHE A 121 4.71 40.43 21.34
CA PHE A 121 4.02 41.24 20.33
C PHE A 121 2.50 41.10 20.46
N SER A 122 1.92 41.98 21.30
CA SER A 122 0.47 42.29 21.28
C SER A 122 0.17 43.33 20.22
N ILE A 123 -0.57 42.93 19.19
CA ILE A 123 -1.12 43.87 18.19
C ILE A 123 -2.26 44.66 18.83
N GLN A 124 -1.98 45.88 19.26
CA GLN A 124 -2.97 46.88 19.63
C GLN A 124 -3.62 47.47 18.37
N LEU A 125 -4.88 47.13 18.17
CA LEU A 125 -5.77 47.88 17.27
C LEU A 125 -6.17 49.19 17.95
N ASN A 126 -5.62 50.31 17.49
CA ASN A 126 -6.02 51.66 17.87
C ASN A 126 -7.48 51.90 17.47
N PRO A 127 -8.37 52.30 18.41
CA PRO A 127 -9.68 52.80 18.05
C PRO A 127 -9.54 54.26 17.54
N ARG A 128 -9.89 54.49 16.30
CA ARG A 128 -10.09 55.84 15.79
C ARG A 128 -11.13 56.54 16.65
N SER A 129 -10.72 57.57 17.37
CA SER A 129 -11.54 58.47 18.11
C SER A 129 -12.53 59.21 17.19
N ASN A 130 -13.80 58.97 17.37
CA ASN A 130 -14.89 59.74 16.75
C ASN A 130 -14.89 61.14 17.32
N ASN A 131 -14.50 62.12 16.48
CA ASN A 131 -14.47 63.53 16.76
C ASN A 131 -15.89 64.13 16.62
N TRP A 132 -16.78 63.79 17.55
CA TRP A 132 -18.14 64.33 17.58
C TRP A 132 -18.28 65.62 18.43
N ASP A 133 -17.29 65.99 19.22
CA ASP A 133 -17.33 67.16 20.10
C ASP A 133 -16.93 68.48 19.38
N GLU A 134 -16.29 68.45 18.24
CA GLU A 134 -15.96 69.63 17.44
C GLU A 134 -17.15 70.20 16.65
N LEU A 135 -18.19 69.45 16.41
CA LEU A 135 -19.39 69.90 15.68
C LEU A 135 -20.40 70.57 16.59
N GLN A 136 -20.37 70.35 17.90
CA GLN A 136 -21.26 71.06 18.86
C GLN A 136 -20.71 72.42 19.26
N THR A 137 -19.45 72.72 19.25
CA THR A 137 -18.82 73.99 19.55
C THR A 137 -18.95 74.98 18.38
N ARG A 138 -19.07 74.50 17.16
CA ARG A 138 -19.36 75.41 15.99
C ARG A 138 -20.81 75.86 15.88
N LYS A 139 -21.78 75.07 16.37
CA LYS A 139 -23.21 75.43 16.41
C LYS A 139 -23.54 76.48 17.47
N ARG A 140 -22.74 76.64 18.53
CA ARG A 140 -22.93 77.63 19.60
C ARG A 140 -22.31 79.01 19.24
N LYS A 141 -21.43 79.10 18.27
CA LYS A 141 -20.80 80.33 17.84
C LYS A 141 -21.61 81.09 16.76
N ILE A 142 -22.48 80.44 16.01
CA ILE A 142 -23.30 81.02 14.96
C ILE A 142 -24.62 81.61 15.48
N SER A 143 -25.09 81.25 16.72
CA SER A 143 -26.32 81.80 17.29
C SER A 143 -26.14 83.08 18.10
N ASN A 144 -24.91 83.53 18.36
CA ASN A 144 -24.66 84.74 19.18
C ASN A 144 -24.20 85.96 18.35
N GLU A 145 -23.96 85.82 17.05
CA GLU A 145 -23.60 87.00 16.16
C GLU A 145 -24.78 87.57 15.38
N ALA A 146 -25.97 86.97 15.45
CA ALA A 146 -27.16 87.43 14.74
C ALA A 146 -28.09 88.40 15.50
N ASN A 147 -27.77 88.71 16.78
CA ASN A 147 -28.70 89.51 17.64
C ASN A 147 -28.19 90.93 18.01
N SER A 148 -27.19 91.51 17.32
CA SER A 148 -26.69 92.86 17.69
C SER A 148 -26.56 93.81 16.56
N ALA A 149 -27.34 93.72 15.46
CA ALA A 149 -27.34 94.69 14.39
C ALA A 149 -28.75 94.92 13.82
N ALA A 150 -29.65 95.49 14.60
CA ALA A 150 -30.85 96.14 14.05
C ALA A 150 -31.50 97.03 15.11
N ILE A 151 -31.00 98.25 15.30
CA ILE A 151 -31.73 99.43 15.67
C ILE A 151 -30.98 100.64 15.12
N LYS A 152 -31.48 101.23 14.05
CA LYS A 152 -31.66 102.67 13.84
C LYS A 152 -32.14 103.08 12.42
N ASN A 153 -33.29 103.72 12.44
CA ASN A 153 -33.73 104.78 11.55
C ASN A 153 -34.16 104.46 10.09
N THR A 154 -35.24 104.94 9.59
CA THR A 154 -36.21 105.95 9.71
C THR A 154 -37.26 105.83 8.59
N SER A 155 -38.53 106.06 9.00
CA SER A 155 -39.68 106.57 8.25
C SER A 155 -39.61 106.96 6.81
N LYS A 156 -40.63 106.52 6.11
CA LYS A 156 -41.48 107.15 5.02
C LYS A 156 -41.49 106.27 3.77
N ASP A 157 -42.55 105.63 3.51
CA ASP A 157 -43.54 105.73 2.45
C ASP A 157 -44.35 104.43 2.31
N LEU A 158 -45.62 104.52 2.49
CA LEU A 158 -46.67 103.55 2.18
C LEU A 158 -47.09 103.74 0.69
N PRO A 159 -47.77 102.82 0.04
CA PRO A 159 -48.30 101.43 0.38
C PRO A 159 -48.11 100.42 -0.75
N MET A 160 -47.13 99.59 -0.69
CA MET A 160 -47.04 98.34 -1.48
C MET A 160 -46.55 97.13 -0.70
N VAL A 161 -46.34 97.25 0.60
CA VAL A 161 -45.70 96.25 1.44
C VAL A 161 -46.67 95.20 2.08
N GLN A 162 -48.01 95.37 1.97
CA GLN A 162 -48.95 94.45 2.60
C GLN A 162 -49.12 93.13 1.85
N ASN A 163 -48.95 93.11 0.51
CA ASN A 163 -49.12 91.85 -0.25
C ASN A 163 -47.85 90.92 -0.19
N GLU A 164 -46.67 91.51 -0.09
CA GLU A 164 -45.42 90.80 0.02
C GLU A 164 -45.26 90.22 1.44
N ARG A 165 -45.73 90.92 2.51
CA ARG A 165 -45.73 90.38 3.88
C ARG A 165 -46.66 89.18 4.05
N PHE A 166 -47.86 89.21 3.45
CA PHE A 166 -48.75 88.03 3.50
C PHE A 166 -48.19 86.85 2.77
N GLN A 167 -47.53 87.00 1.66
CA GLN A 167 -46.87 85.89 0.95
C GLN A 167 -45.61 85.33 1.70
N GLU A 168 -44.94 86.21 2.44
CA GLU A 168 -43.78 85.84 3.22
C GLU A 168 -44.18 85.12 4.54
N GLU A 169 -45.28 85.57 5.19
CA GLU A 169 -45.88 84.85 6.37
C GLU A 169 -46.49 83.55 5.95
N GLU A 170 -47.12 83.44 4.80
CA GLU A 170 -47.63 82.17 4.27
C GLU A 170 -46.50 81.17 3.94
N LYS A 171 -45.41 81.66 3.34
CA LYS A 171 -44.17 80.83 3.11
C LYS A 171 -43.50 80.45 4.43
N GLN A 172 -43.45 81.37 5.41
CA GLN A 172 -42.88 81.00 6.73
C GLN A 172 -43.75 79.98 7.46
N SER A 173 -45.09 80.10 7.36
CA SER A 173 -46.00 79.09 7.91
C SER A 173 -45.82 77.71 7.30
N HIS A 174 -45.70 77.66 5.93
CA HIS A 174 -45.46 76.39 5.22
C HIS A 174 -44.09 75.83 5.54
N LEU A 175 -43.05 76.62 5.71
CA LEU A 175 -41.72 76.14 6.14
C LEU A 175 -41.72 75.64 7.58
N VAL A 176 -42.46 76.26 8.49
CA VAL A 176 -42.61 75.72 9.89
C VAL A 176 -43.35 74.41 9.91
N GLU A 177 -44.38 74.25 9.08
CA GLU A 177 -45.10 72.97 8.96
C GLU A 177 -44.22 71.86 8.36
N GLU A 178 -43.43 72.17 7.33
CA GLU A 178 -42.46 71.26 6.72
C GLU A 178 -41.34 70.88 7.71
N ILE A 179 -40.83 71.84 8.48
CA ILE A 179 -39.87 71.56 9.57
C ILE A 179 -40.47 70.66 10.62
N THR A 180 -41.76 70.86 10.94
CA THR A 180 -42.45 70.01 11.95
C THR A 180 -42.62 68.58 11.45
N ILE A 181 -43.01 68.39 10.18
CA ILE A 181 -43.11 67.08 9.52
C ILE A 181 -41.74 66.41 9.45
N LEU A 182 -40.70 67.14 9.09
CA LEU A 182 -39.33 66.61 9.03
C LEU A 182 -38.82 66.18 10.44
N ARG A 183 -39.13 66.96 11.47
CA ARG A 183 -38.81 66.59 12.86
C ARG A 183 -39.53 65.33 13.31
N MET A 184 -40.81 65.16 12.94
CA MET A 184 -41.55 63.92 13.25
C MET A 184 -40.98 62.72 12.50
N LYS A 185 -40.62 62.89 11.22
CA LYS A 185 -39.92 61.84 10.44
C LYS A 185 -38.57 61.49 11.05
N ALA A 186 -37.80 62.51 11.43
CA ALA A 186 -36.50 62.24 12.09
C ALA A 186 -36.63 61.49 13.39
N SER A 187 -37.61 61.83 14.24
CA SER A 187 -37.89 61.13 15.48
C SER A 187 -38.33 59.65 15.23
N ALA A 188 -39.19 59.42 14.24
CA ALA A 188 -39.60 58.04 13.88
C ALA A 188 -38.42 57.22 13.35
N LEU A 189 -37.53 57.77 12.52
CA LEU A 189 -36.33 57.11 12.04
C LEU A 189 -35.31 56.84 13.17
N GLU A 190 -35.19 57.74 14.14
CA GLU A 190 -34.38 57.51 15.35
C GLU A 190 -34.90 56.35 16.18
N GLU A 191 -36.21 56.19 16.32
CA GLU A 191 -36.84 55.08 17.02
C GLU A 191 -36.61 53.76 16.26
N GLU A 192 -36.81 53.74 14.94
CA GLU A 192 -36.49 52.56 14.10
C GLU A 192 -35.00 52.18 14.18
N LEU A 193 -34.11 53.18 14.15
CA LEU A 193 -32.67 52.94 14.29
C LEU A 193 -32.30 52.33 15.65
N THR A 194 -32.90 52.84 16.74
CA THR A 194 -32.65 52.27 18.06
C THR A 194 -33.16 50.85 18.18
N LYS A 195 -34.33 50.54 17.62
CA LYS A 195 -34.86 49.18 17.52
C LYS A 195 -33.98 48.25 16.71
N ALA A 196 -33.53 48.66 15.51
CA ALA A 196 -32.64 47.90 14.69
C ALA A 196 -31.28 47.63 15.36
N ARG A 197 -30.74 48.64 16.08
CA ARG A 197 -29.51 48.44 16.88
C ARG A 197 -29.67 47.41 17.97
N GLN A 198 -30.80 47.40 18.64
CA GLN A 198 -31.12 46.43 19.71
C GLN A 198 -31.26 45.01 19.12
N GLU A 199 -31.93 44.85 17.99
CA GLU A 199 -32.07 43.58 17.29
C GLU A 199 -30.70 43.04 16.80
N ALA A 200 -29.86 43.93 16.27
CA ALA A 200 -28.49 43.61 15.87
C ALA A 200 -27.63 43.15 17.07
N ALA A 201 -27.72 43.85 18.20
CA ALA A 201 -27.01 43.45 19.43
C ALA A 201 -27.47 42.10 19.96
N ASN A 202 -28.80 41.83 19.97
CA ASN A 202 -29.37 40.53 20.37
C ASN A 202 -28.90 39.41 19.45
N SER A 203 -28.91 39.67 18.14
CA SER A 203 -28.42 38.72 17.12
C SER A 203 -26.94 38.43 17.29
N GLN A 204 -26.11 39.43 17.52
CA GLN A 204 -24.69 39.28 17.80
C GLN A 204 -24.43 38.46 19.08
N GLN A 205 -25.22 38.68 20.12
CA GLN A 205 -25.11 37.89 21.37
C GLN A 205 -25.50 36.43 21.12
N ALA A 206 -26.53 36.17 20.29
CA ALA A 206 -26.95 34.82 19.92
C ALA A 206 -25.84 34.12 19.12
N CYS A 207 -25.19 34.79 18.14
CA CYS A 207 -24.06 34.27 17.40
C CYS A 207 -22.91 33.83 18.32
N LYS A 208 -22.51 34.69 19.27
CA LYS A 208 -21.46 34.36 20.25
C LYS A 208 -21.81 33.15 21.11
N ARG A 209 -23.09 32.96 21.47
CA ARG A 209 -23.54 31.76 22.19
C ARG A 209 -23.46 30.49 21.33
N TYR A 210 -23.83 30.59 20.07
CA TYR A 210 -23.72 29.43 19.15
C TYR A 210 -22.26 29.09 18.78
N GLU A 211 -21.41 30.09 18.62
CA GLU A 211 -19.95 29.88 18.40
C GLU A 211 -19.34 29.17 19.62
N LYS A 212 -19.69 29.57 20.84
CA LYS A 212 -19.22 28.86 22.04
C LYS A 212 -19.73 27.42 22.10
N LYS A 213 -21.02 27.18 21.82
CA LYS A 213 -21.57 25.81 21.79
C LYS A 213 -20.90 24.95 20.71
N LEU A 214 -20.64 25.52 19.53
CA LEU A 214 -19.94 24.82 18.45
C LEU A 214 -18.55 24.37 18.90
N LYS A 215 -17.79 25.29 19.51
CA LYS A 215 -16.46 25.00 20.04
C LYS A 215 -16.51 23.92 21.13
N ASP A 216 -17.45 24.02 22.08
CA ASP A 216 -17.62 23.02 23.13
C ASP A 216 -17.96 21.63 22.56
N MET A 217 -18.76 21.56 21.48
CA MET A 217 -19.07 20.31 20.77
C MET A 217 -17.84 19.75 20.00
N GLU A 218 -17.07 20.62 19.35
CA GLU A 218 -15.83 20.23 18.66
C GLU A 218 -14.81 19.66 19.65
N ASP A 219 -14.62 20.31 20.80
CA ASP A 219 -13.72 19.85 21.86
C ASP A 219 -14.17 18.48 22.45
N GLN A 220 -15.49 18.30 22.64
CA GLN A 220 -16.03 17.02 23.09
C GLN A 220 -15.84 15.91 22.06
N GLU A 221 -16.06 16.19 20.77
CA GLU A 221 -15.88 15.18 19.71
C GLU A 221 -14.40 14.83 19.53
N GLN A 222 -13.49 15.78 19.65
CA GLN A 222 -12.05 15.49 19.69
C GLN A 222 -11.68 14.56 20.84
N LEU A 223 -12.23 14.84 22.06
CA LEU A 223 -11.98 13.98 23.22
C LEU A 223 -12.55 12.57 23.03
N ARG A 224 -13.77 12.45 22.45
CA ARG A 224 -14.37 11.14 22.10
C ARG A 224 -13.53 10.42 21.05
N GLY A 225 -13.04 11.15 20.03
CA GLY A 225 -12.15 10.63 19.00
C GLY A 225 -10.87 10.03 19.58
N LEU A 226 -10.21 10.75 20.49
CA LEU A 226 -9.02 10.28 21.20
C LEU A 226 -9.29 9.03 22.05
N LYS A 227 -10.42 8.98 22.76
CA LYS A 227 -10.81 7.79 23.54
C LYS A 227 -11.07 6.57 22.63
N ARG A 228 -11.78 6.76 21.51
CA ARG A 228 -12.00 5.69 20.50
C ARG A 228 -10.68 5.19 19.94
N LEU A 229 -9.82 6.10 19.54
CA LEU A 229 -8.49 5.77 18.97
C LEU A 229 -7.66 4.95 19.98
N LYS A 230 -7.65 5.36 21.24
CA LYS A 230 -6.95 4.62 22.31
C LYS A 230 -7.53 3.22 22.48
N ALA A 231 -8.86 3.09 22.59
CA ALA A 231 -9.51 1.79 22.77
C ALA A 231 -9.25 0.84 21.59
N VAL A 232 -9.29 1.34 20.33
CA VAL A 232 -8.95 0.56 19.13
C VAL A 232 -7.49 0.14 19.15
N SER A 233 -6.58 1.05 19.50
CA SER A 233 -5.15 0.75 19.60
C SER A 233 -4.88 -0.32 20.67
N ASP A 234 -5.44 -0.18 21.88
CA ASP A 234 -5.25 -1.13 22.97
C ASP A 234 -5.78 -2.53 22.61
N LEU A 235 -6.94 -2.59 21.94
CA LEU A 235 -7.51 -3.85 21.44
C LEU A 235 -6.61 -4.50 20.37
N LEU A 236 -6.13 -3.73 19.38
CA LEU A 236 -5.25 -4.24 18.32
C LEU A 236 -3.93 -4.76 18.89
N ILE A 237 -3.34 -4.05 19.86
CA ILE A 237 -2.13 -4.49 20.54
C ILE A 237 -2.39 -5.81 21.29
N SER A 238 -3.51 -5.90 22.01
CA SER A 238 -3.89 -7.14 22.71
C SER A 238 -4.06 -8.32 21.76
N VAL A 239 -4.73 -8.12 20.62
CA VAL A 239 -4.87 -9.15 19.58
C VAL A 239 -3.50 -9.52 19.00
N GLY A 240 -2.65 -8.52 18.68
CA GLY A 240 -1.30 -8.75 18.19
C GLY A 240 -0.41 -9.53 19.17
N MET A 241 -0.52 -9.25 20.46
CA MET A 241 0.16 -10.02 21.52
C MET A 241 -0.32 -11.48 21.55
N SER A 242 -1.65 -11.71 21.44
CA SER A 242 -2.22 -13.05 21.38
C SER A 242 -1.75 -13.82 20.14
N GLU A 243 -1.79 -13.19 18.95
CA GLU A 243 -1.28 -13.77 17.70
C GLU A 243 0.20 -14.14 17.80
N ARG A 244 1.03 -13.30 18.42
CA ARG A 244 2.46 -13.60 18.66
C ARG A 244 2.64 -14.79 19.60
N GLN A 245 1.90 -14.84 20.68
CA GLN A 245 1.99 -15.95 21.64
C GLN A 245 1.55 -17.26 20.98
N GLU A 246 0.48 -17.25 20.20
CA GLU A 246 0.01 -18.41 19.47
C GLU A 246 1.03 -18.90 18.43
N ALA A 247 1.68 -17.98 17.70
CA ALA A 247 2.74 -18.32 16.75
C ALA A 247 3.93 -19.02 17.46
N ARG A 248 4.34 -18.51 18.63
CA ARG A 248 5.43 -19.13 19.42
C ARG A 248 5.05 -20.51 19.97
N THR A 249 3.81 -20.69 20.39
CA THR A 249 3.30 -22.00 20.85
C THR A 249 3.29 -23.02 19.71
N ARG A 250 2.83 -22.63 18.51
CA ARG A 250 2.88 -23.47 17.31
C ARG A 250 4.33 -23.81 16.95
N LEU A 251 5.22 -22.83 16.95
CA LEU A 251 6.64 -23.04 16.70
C LEU A 251 7.23 -24.10 17.65
N GLN A 252 6.94 -24.04 18.94
CA GLN A 252 7.40 -25.03 19.92
C GLN A 252 6.87 -26.43 19.60
N GLN A 253 5.59 -26.56 19.23
CA GLN A 253 5.00 -27.86 18.86
C GLN A 253 5.65 -28.42 17.60
N ASP A 254 5.87 -27.58 16.59
CA ASP A 254 6.54 -27.97 15.34
C ASP A 254 8.01 -28.36 15.58
N CYS A 255 8.73 -27.68 16.47
CA CYS A 255 10.08 -28.03 16.87
C CYS A 255 10.13 -29.41 17.56
N ILE A 256 9.18 -29.73 18.45
CA ILE A 256 9.09 -31.01 19.10
C ILE A 256 8.85 -32.16 18.08
N LYS A 257 8.00 -31.89 17.08
CA LYS A 257 7.65 -32.86 16.02
C LYS A 257 8.79 -33.04 15.00
N LEU A 258 9.28 -31.95 14.45
CA LEU A 258 10.16 -31.97 13.28
C LEU A 258 11.64 -31.93 13.63
N GLY A 259 12.01 -31.31 14.74
CA GLY A 259 13.39 -31.09 15.15
C GLY A 259 13.70 -29.63 15.41
N ASN A 260 14.95 -29.33 15.73
CA ASN A 260 15.39 -28.01 16.11
C ASN A 260 16.77 -27.66 15.52
N LEU A 261 17.09 -26.34 15.47
CA LEU A 261 18.44 -25.87 15.21
C LEU A 261 19.25 -25.90 16.50
N THR A 262 20.35 -26.64 16.51
CA THR A 262 21.32 -26.70 17.60
C THR A 262 22.60 -26.02 17.18
N VAL A 263 23.24 -25.31 18.12
CA VAL A 263 24.55 -24.66 17.88
C VAL A 263 25.63 -25.65 18.21
N MET A 264 26.35 -26.12 17.19
CA MET A 264 27.52 -26.99 17.37
C MET A 264 28.82 -26.17 17.22
N ARG A 265 29.73 -26.35 18.17
CA ARG A 265 31.05 -25.76 18.13
C ARG A 265 32.03 -26.75 17.49
N THR A 266 32.45 -26.46 16.25
CA THR A 266 33.49 -27.23 15.57
C THR A 266 34.79 -26.42 15.60
N ARG A 267 35.69 -26.77 16.52
CA ARG A 267 36.95 -26.05 16.79
C ARG A 267 36.72 -24.56 17.13
N THR A 268 36.91 -23.66 16.18
CA THR A 268 36.78 -22.20 16.38
C THR A 268 35.51 -21.61 15.78
N VAL A 269 34.71 -22.43 15.05
CA VAL A 269 33.50 -21.97 14.36
C VAL A 269 32.27 -22.49 15.07
N LEU A 270 31.34 -21.58 15.40
CA LEU A 270 29.99 -21.92 15.83
C LEU A 270 29.14 -22.06 14.57
N SER A 271 28.56 -23.24 14.32
CA SER A 271 27.67 -23.51 13.22
C SER A 271 26.32 -24.00 13.74
N GLU A 272 25.26 -23.47 13.13
CA GLU A 272 23.90 -23.99 13.37
C GLU A 272 23.72 -25.27 12.57
N VAL A 273 23.36 -26.34 13.26
CA VAL A 273 23.10 -27.65 12.66
C VAL A 273 21.69 -28.08 13.03
N TRP A 274 20.98 -28.59 12.04
CA TRP A 274 19.64 -29.12 12.25
C TRP A 274 19.74 -30.52 12.88
N GLU A 275 18.97 -30.76 13.97
CA GLU A 275 18.76 -32.06 14.59
C GLU A 275 17.37 -32.57 14.28
N ASP A 276 17.27 -33.75 13.63
CA ASP A 276 16.01 -34.34 13.24
C ASP A 276 15.17 -34.77 14.45
N GLY A 277 13.91 -34.38 14.45
CA GLY A 277 12.92 -34.80 15.45
C GLY A 277 12.32 -36.17 15.21
N PRO A 278 11.36 -36.57 16.06
CA PRO A 278 10.72 -37.89 16.00
C PRO A 278 10.13 -38.23 14.63
N ALA A 279 9.43 -37.28 13.99
CA ALA A 279 8.78 -37.52 12.71
C ALA A 279 9.77 -37.94 11.60
N PHE A 280 10.95 -37.33 11.55
CA PHE A 280 12.00 -37.71 10.61
C PHE A 280 12.58 -39.07 10.95
N LYS A 281 12.87 -39.32 12.23
CA LYS A 281 13.44 -40.60 12.72
C LYS A 281 12.50 -41.77 12.41
N ASP A 282 11.19 -41.59 12.57
CA ASP A 282 10.18 -42.62 12.29
C ASP A 282 10.14 -42.99 10.80
N VAL A 283 10.13 -41.99 9.90
CA VAL A 283 10.15 -42.24 8.45
C VAL A 283 11.47 -42.86 8.02
N GLN A 284 12.61 -42.43 8.56
CA GLN A 284 13.93 -43.01 8.27
C GLN A 284 14.01 -44.46 8.75
N ASN A 285 13.49 -44.81 9.94
CA ASN A 285 13.43 -46.20 10.46
C ASN A 285 12.52 -47.06 9.58
N ARG A 286 11.37 -46.54 9.14
CA ARG A 286 10.47 -47.21 8.20
C ARG A 286 11.17 -47.53 6.88
N LEU A 287 11.89 -46.53 6.29
CA LEU A 287 12.67 -46.75 5.06
C LEU A 287 13.76 -47.80 5.26
N ARG A 288 14.46 -47.80 6.41
CA ARG A 288 15.48 -48.83 6.74
C ARG A 288 14.85 -50.22 6.80
N SER A 289 13.74 -50.40 7.52
CA SER A 289 13.02 -51.66 7.59
C SER A 289 12.55 -52.15 6.22
N LEU A 290 12.05 -51.28 5.36
CA LEU A 290 11.65 -51.64 3.99
C LEU A 290 12.85 -52.09 3.13
N LEU A 291 14.01 -51.45 3.28
CA LEU A 291 15.25 -51.89 2.61
C LEU A 291 15.70 -53.28 3.10
N GLU A 292 15.63 -53.55 4.41
CA GLU A 292 15.95 -54.86 4.98
C GLU A 292 14.98 -55.93 4.46
N GLN A 293 13.67 -55.64 4.44
CA GLN A 293 12.66 -56.57 3.88
C GLN A 293 12.92 -56.84 2.40
N LYS A 294 13.22 -55.82 1.60
CA LYS A 294 13.57 -55.96 0.18
C LYS A 294 14.79 -56.89 -0.01
N ALA A 295 15.86 -56.64 0.76
CA ALA A 295 17.07 -57.44 0.72
C ALA A 295 16.80 -58.92 1.11
N SER A 296 15.96 -59.15 2.12
CA SER A 296 15.55 -60.51 2.54
C SER A 296 14.77 -61.23 1.43
N ILE A 297 13.78 -60.58 0.82
CA ILE A 297 13.00 -61.15 -0.29
C ILE A 297 13.90 -61.44 -1.50
N ASP A 298 14.80 -60.53 -1.87
CA ASP A 298 15.75 -60.72 -2.97
C ASP A 298 16.73 -61.87 -2.70
N LYS A 299 17.14 -62.07 -1.44
CA LYS A 299 17.97 -63.19 -1.03
C LYS A 299 17.21 -64.50 -1.20
N SER A 300 16.00 -64.62 -0.64
CA SER A 300 15.17 -65.81 -0.76
C SER A 300 14.84 -66.15 -2.21
N ARG A 301 14.58 -65.15 -3.03
CA ARG A 301 14.36 -65.29 -4.48
C ARG A 301 15.58 -65.79 -5.22
N LYS A 302 16.79 -65.36 -4.84
CA LYS A 302 18.05 -65.85 -5.42
C LYS A 302 18.33 -67.30 -4.97
N GLU A 303 18.00 -67.65 -3.75
CA GLU A 303 18.13 -68.99 -3.22
C GLU A 303 17.18 -69.96 -3.94
N LEU A 304 15.93 -69.60 -4.16
CA LEU A 304 14.96 -70.34 -4.95
C LEU A 304 15.47 -70.63 -6.38
N LYS A 305 16.10 -69.68 -7.04
CA LYS A 305 16.68 -69.81 -8.39
C LYS A 305 17.94 -70.72 -8.44
N LYS A 306 18.62 -70.95 -7.32
CA LYS A 306 19.81 -71.82 -7.25
C LYS A 306 19.49 -73.28 -6.98
N GLN A 307 18.25 -73.59 -6.62
CA GLN A 307 17.85 -74.96 -6.47
C GLN A 307 17.82 -75.67 -7.84
N PRO A 308 18.59 -76.75 -8.08
CA PRO A 308 18.57 -77.43 -9.36
C PRO A 308 17.20 -78.08 -9.59
N PRO A 309 16.70 -78.14 -10.86
CA PRO A 309 15.52 -78.93 -11.15
C PRO A 309 15.81 -80.37 -10.80
N VAL A 310 15.06 -80.93 -9.87
CA VAL A 310 15.24 -82.28 -9.42
C VAL A 310 14.63 -83.26 -10.42
N VAL A 311 15.51 -84.00 -11.10
CA VAL A 311 15.11 -85.15 -11.90
C VAL A 311 14.57 -86.20 -10.93
N GLU A 312 13.42 -86.79 -11.23
CA GLU A 312 12.76 -87.83 -10.45
C GLU A 312 13.74 -88.92 -9.99
N GLY A 313 14.07 -88.88 -8.72
CA GLY A 313 14.83 -89.91 -8.05
C GLY A 313 13.96 -90.57 -7.02
N CYS A 314 13.84 -91.92 -7.08
CA CYS A 314 13.05 -92.82 -6.23
C CYS A 314 13.50 -92.83 -4.78
N ASN A 315 13.16 -91.82 -3.98
CA ASN A 315 13.18 -91.86 -2.52
C ASN A 315 12.37 -90.69 -1.97
N GLY A 316 11.32 -90.96 -1.33
CA GLY A 316 10.25 -90.22 -0.61
C GLY A 316 10.46 -88.86 0.05
N ASP A 317 11.30 -87.96 -0.43
CA ASP A 317 11.41 -86.55 0.01
C ASP A 317 10.52 -85.71 -0.79
N PRO A 318 9.94 -84.57 -0.21
CA PRO A 318 9.01 -83.76 -0.91
C PRO A 318 9.70 -82.95 -2.07
N VAL A 319 9.41 -83.45 -3.28
CA VAL A 319 9.91 -82.82 -4.53
C VAL A 319 9.17 -81.51 -4.77
N VAL A 320 9.87 -80.40 -4.79
CA VAL A 320 9.32 -79.05 -5.18
C VAL A 320 9.09 -79.11 -6.68
N SER A 321 7.84 -79.03 -7.12
CA SER A 321 7.48 -79.06 -8.53
C SER A 321 7.87 -77.73 -9.22
N GLU A 322 8.07 -77.76 -10.56
CA GLU A 322 8.37 -76.55 -11.36
C GLU A 322 7.25 -75.54 -11.22
N GLU A 323 6.02 -75.98 -11.06
CA GLU A 323 4.84 -75.14 -10.80
C GLU A 323 4.90 -74.36 -9.45
N ASP A 324 5.43 -75.09 -8.41
CA ASP A 324 5.65 -74.51 -7.08
C ASP A 324 6.72 -73.44 -7.11
N VAL A 325 7.79 -73.67 -7.87
CA VAL A 325 8.86 -72.65 -8.08
C VAL A 325 8.34 -71.42 -8.79
N LEU A 326 7.53 -71.57 -9.85
CA LEU A 326 6.90 -70.46 -10.56
C LEU A 326 5.91 -69.66 -9.68
N SER A 327 5.11 -70.40 -8.89
CA SER A 327 4.17 -69.82 -7.92
C SER A 327 4.90 -69.01 -6.84
N MET A 328 6.00 -69.53 -6.29
CA MET A 328 6.82 -68.81 -5.30
C MET A 328 7.52 -67.57 -5.90
N GLU A 329 8.01 -67.67 -7.15
CA GLU A 329 8.57 -66.50 -7.85
C GLU A 329 7.54 -65.39 -8.01
N GLU A 330 6.28 -65.70 -8.34
CA GLU A 330 5.19 -64.70 -8.43
C GLU A 330 4.84 -64.08 -7.06
N VAL A 331 4.86 -64.90 -5.98
CA VAL A 331 4.70 -64.40 -4.61
C VAL A 331 5.80 -63.43 -4.24
N TYR A 332 7.07 -63.72 -4.55
CA TYR A 332 8.18 -62.80 -4.29
C TYR A 332 8.07 -61.53 -5.14
N ARG A 333 7.64 -61.65 -6.41
CA ARG A 333 7.39 -60.47 -7.28
C ARG A 333 6.29 -59.58 -6.69
N SER A 334 5.19 -60.17 -6.23
CA SER A 334 4.09 -59.44 -5.61
C SER A 334 4.53 -58.74 -4.31
N ARG A 335 5.31 -59.42 -3.45
CA ARG A 335 5.87 -58.83 -2.22
C ARG A 335 6.84 -57.67 -2.54
N LEU A 336 7.70 -57.80 -3.52
CA LEU A 336 8.60 -56.71 -3.96
C LEU A 336 7.84 -55.50 -4.49
N LEU A 337 6.74 -55.72 -5.21
CA LEU A 337 5.85 -54.62 -5.65
C LEU A 337 5.16 -53.92 -4.45
N GLY A 338 4.77 -54.67 -3.43
CA GLY A 338 4.25 -54.17 -2.17
C GLY A 338 5.26 -53.26 -1.46
N VAL A 339 6.46 -53.80 -1.20
CA VAL A 339 7.57 -53.07 -0.57
C VAL A 339 7.92 -51.79 -1.37
N LYS A 340 7.95 -51.86 -2.70
CA LYS A 340 8.23 -50.70 -3.55
C LYS A 340 7.17 -49.61 -3.41
N ARG A 341 5.87 -49.97 -3.33
CA ARG A 341 4.79 -48.99 -3.10
C ARG A 341 4.91 -48.30 -1.74
N GLU A 342 5.29 -49.05 -0.71
CA GLU A 342 5.51 -48.52 0.64
C GLU A 342 6.76 -47.64 0.70
N GLU A 343 7.86 -48.01 0.00
CA GLU A 343 9.07 -47.21 -0.16
C GLU A 343 8.74 -45.87 -0.83
N GLU A 344 7.98 -45.89 -1.93
CA GLU A 344 7.52 -44.68 -2.62
C GLU A 344 6.62 -43.79 -1.73
N ALA A 345 5.79 -44.41 -0.87
CA ALA A 345 4.96 -43.67 0.09
C ALA A 345 5.84 -43.01 1.17
N ALA A 346 6.76 -43.76 1.79
CA ALA A 346 7.68 -43.21 2.79
C ALA A 346 8.59 -42.11 2.24
N MET A 347 9.01 -42.21 0.97
CA MET A 347 9.76 -41.16 0.31
C MET A 347 8.91 -39.87 0.08
N ARG A 348 7.60 -40.01 -0.19
CA ARG A 348 6.69 -38.86 -0.26
C ARG A 348 6.52 -38.22 1.12
N ASP A 349 6.36 -39.01 2.17
CA ASP A 349 6.28 -38.53 3.55
C ASP A 349 7.56 -37.77 3.94
N LEU A 350 8.74 -38.31 3.60
CA LEU A 350 10.02 -37.60 3.82
C LEU A 350 10.13 -36.28 3.09
N ALA A 351 9.72 -36.23 1.83
CA ALA A 351 9.70 -35.02 1.04
C ALA A 351 8.76 -33.94 1.64
N HIS A 352 7.62 -34.38 2.19
CA HIS A 352 6.69 -33.49 2.90
C HIS A 352 7.32 -32.95 4.19
N LEU A 353 7.94 -33.78 5.01
CA LEU A 353 8.64 -33.36 6.23
C LEU A 353 9.78 -32.38 5.93
N GLU A 354 10.56 -32.59 4.86
CA GLU A 354 11.59 -31.67 4.42
C GLU A 354 11.00 -30.28 4.01
N GLN A 355 9.80 -30.28 3.47
CA GLN A 355 9.09 -29.04 3.16
C GLN A 355 8.59 -28.33 4.44
N GLU A 356 7.99 -29.07 5.39
CA GLU A 356 7.59 -28.54 6.70
C GLU A 356 8.80 -27.96 7.45
N LYS A 357 9.94 -28.67 7.46
CA LYS A 357 11.21 -28.21 8.04
C LYS A 357 11.67 -26.86 7.47
N LYS A 358 11.63 -26.71 6.15
CA LYS A 358 11.99 -25.44 5.51
C LYS A 358 11.07 -24.28 5.93
N CYS A 359 9.78 -24.57 6.14
CA CYS A 359 8.82 -23.58 6.65
C CYS A 359 9.12 -23.24 8.11
N LEU A 360 9.40 -24.25 8.93
CA LEU A 360 9.74 -24.10 10.35
C LEU A 360 10.99 -23.24 10.54
N ILE A 361 12.07 -23.52 9.81
CA ILE A 361 13.33 -22.75 9.89
C ILE A 361 13.09 -21.26 9.52
N ARG A 362 12.24 -20.98 8.53
CA ARG A 362 11.89 -19.59 8.16
C ARG A 362 11.12 -18.89 9.27
N GLU A 363 10.17 -19.59 9.89
CA GLU A 363 9.37 -19.03 10.98
C GLU A 363 10.22 -18.83 12.25
N MET A 364 11.13 -19.75 12.57
CA MET A 364 12.13 -19.59 13.64
C MET A 364 12.95 -18.30 13.43
N LYS A 365 13.45 -18.09 12.21
CA LYS A 365 14.20 -16.90 11.86
C LYS A 365 13.36 -15.62 11.97
N ARG A 366 12.11 -15.65 11.49
CA ARG A 366 11.19 -14.49 11.59
C ARG A 366 10.95 -14.10 13.05
N ILE A 367 10.65 -15.09 13.91
CA ILE A 367 10.42 -14.86 15.34
C ILE A 367 11.68 -14.36 16.03
N HIS A 368 12.85 -14.93 15.72
CA HIS A 368 14.13 -14.45 16.24
C HIS A 368 14.40 -13.00 15.83
N ASP A 369 14.18 -12.66 14.57
CA ASP A 369 14.33 -11.30 14.06
C ASP A 369 13.33 -10.32 14.71
N GLU A 370 12.08 -10.78 14.98
CA GLU A 370 11.06 -10.00 15.68
C GLU A 370 11.49 -9.70 17.13
N ASP A 371 11.98 -10.72 17.86
CA ASP A 371 12.41 -10.58 19.25
C ASP A 371 13.65 -9.67 19.38
N ALA A 372 14.54 -9.70 18.41
CA ALA A 372 15.73 -8.84 18.35
C ALA A 372 15.45 -7.41 17.87
N SER A 373 14.25 -7.13 17.39
CA SER A 373 13.90 -5.81 16.86
C SER A 373 13.62 -4.80 17.98
N PRO A 374 14.09 -3.55 17.88
CA PRO A 374 13.75 -2.48 18.83
C PRO A 374 12.27 -2.08 18.75
N PHE A 375 11.56 -2.50 17.72
CA PHE A 375 10.13 -2.19 17.50
C PHE A 375 9.19 -3.32 17.96
N ASN A 376 9.68 -4.31 18.70
CA ASN A 376 8.90 -5.48 19.14
C ASN A 376 7.83 -5.19 20.20
N HIS A 377 7.83 -3.97 20.78
CA HIS A 377 6.95 -3.56 21.87
C HIS A 377 5.63 -2.89 21.41
N PHE A 378 5.21 -3.10 20.16
CA PHE A 378 4.00 -2.55 19.56
C PHE A 378 3.92 -1.01 19.59
N PRO A 379 4.92 -0.27 19.10
CA PRO A 379 4.90 1.18 19.14
C PRO A 379 3.84 1.74 18.19
N ILE A 380 3.30 2.92 18.55
CA ILE A 380 2.46 3.71 17.64
C ILE A 380 3.34 4.76 16.99
N LEU A 381 3.65 4.56 15.72
CA LEU A 381 4.49 5.47 14.94
C LEU A 381 3.66 6.64 14.41
N ASN A 382 4.27 7.84 14.43
CA ASN A 382 3.67 9.08 13.93
C ASN A 382 2.24 9.33 14.46
N LYS A 383 1.94 8.87 15.71
CA LYS A 383 0.61 8.94 16.35
C LYS A 383 -0.53 8.34 15.50
N ARG A 384 -0.22 7.55 14.49
CA ARG A 384 -1.15 7.04 13.48
C ARG A 384 -1.04 5.54 13.22
N TYR A 385 0.17 4.99 13.18
CA TYR A 385 0.40 3.61 12.75
C TYR A 385 0.76 2.73 13.94
N ALA A 386 -0.16 1.89 14.37
CA ALA A 386 0.08 0.88 15.40
C ALA A 386 0.82 -0.31 14.77
N LEU A 387 2.11 -0.49 15.09
CA LEU A 387 2.89 -1.63 14.62
C LEU A 387 2.40 -2.90 15.30
N LEU A 388 2.28 -3.99 14.54
CA LEU A 388 1.84 -5.31 15.01
C LEU A 388 2.98 -6.32 14.84
N ASN A 389 2.83 -7.30 13.96
CA ASN A 389 3.77 -8.42 13.80
C ASN A 389 4.79 -8.14 12.70
N LEU A 390 6.03 -8.61 12.88
CA LEU A 390 7.06 -8.57 11.85
C LEU A 390 6.66 -9.47 10.68
N LEU A 391 6.66 -8.92 9.46
CA LEU A 391 6.41 -9.66 8.22
C LEU A 391 7.70 -10.21 7.63
N GLY A 392 8.79 -9.46 7.74
CA GLY A 392 10.09 -9.88 7.23
C GLY A 392 11.18 -8.85 7.53
N LYS A 393 12.44 -9.30 7.45
CA LYS A 393 13.63 -8.49 7.66
C LYS A 393 14.54 -8.61 6.45
N GLY A 394 14.92 -7.46 5.89
CA GLY A 394 15.94 -7.33 4.86
C GLY A 394 17.29 -6.90 5.43
N GLY A 395 18.25 -6.63 4.58
CA GLY A 395 19.60 -6.21 5.01
C GLY A 395 19.62 -4.94 5.85
N PHE A 396 18.77 -3.95 5.52
CA PHE A 396 18.72 -2.65 6.17
C PHE A 396 17.30 -2.18 6.49
N SER A 397 16.31 -3.07 6.36
CA SER A 397 14.92 -2.72 6.63
C SER A 397 14.17 -3.87 7.29
N GLU A 398 13.19 -3.51 8.12
CA GLU A 398 12.24 -4.42 8.75
C GLU A 398 10.84 -4.04 8.27
N VAL A 399 10.03 -5.00 7.86
CA VAL A 399 8.67 -4.76 7.39
C VAL A 399 7.69 -5.30 8.42
N TYR A 400 6.84 -4.43 8.92
CA TYR A 400 5.82 -4.76 9.92
C TYR A 400 4.41 -4.68 9.35
N LYS A 401 3.54 -5.62 9.72
CA LYS A 401 2.10 -5.43 9.67
C LYS A 401 1.75 -4.31 10.64
N ALA A 402 1.02 -3.31 10.19
CA ALA A 402 0.58 -2.20 11.02
C ALA A 402 -0.88 -1.87 10.74
N PHE A 403 -1.51 -1.14 11.66
CA PHE A 403 -2.86 -0.63 11.49
C PHE A 403 -2.86 0.89 11.47
N ASP A 404 -3.44 1.47 10.43
CA ASP A 404 -3.66 2.90 10.30
C ASP A 404 -4.88 3.31 11.12
N LEU A 405 -4.65 3.99 12.24
CA LEU A 405 -5.68 4.41 13.19
C LEU A 405 -6.56 5.56 12.68
N VAL A 406 -6.17 6.21 11.58
CA VAL A 406 -6.93 7.30 10.94
C VAL A 406 -7.82 6.75 9.81
N ASP A 407 -7.24 5.95 8.91
CA ASP A 407 -7.97 5.38 7.77
C ASP A 407 -8.60 4.01 8.07
N TYR A 408 -8.43 3.49 9.30
CA TYR A 408 -8.98 2.21 9.77
C TYR A 408 -8.70 1.03 8.84
N LYS A 409 -7.45 0.90 8.38
CA LYS A 409 -7.02 -0.17 7.47
C LYS A 409 -5.65 -0.74 7.87
N TYR A 410 -5.41 -2.00 7.48
CA TYR A 410 -4.06 -2.56 7.60
C TYR A 410 -3.14 -1.99 6.54
N VAL A 411 -1.89 -1.71 6.95
CA VAL A 411 -0.79 -1.23 6.10
C VAL A 411 0.47 -2.03 6.41
N ALA A 412 1.45 -1.99 5.52
CA ALA A 412 2.78 -2.51 5.75
C ALA A 412 3.74 -1.33 5.99
N CYS A 413 4.37 -1.30 7.16
CA CYS A 413 5.38 -0.31 7.52
C CYS A 413 6.77 -0.89 7.27
N LYS A 414 7.48 -0.40 6.25
CA LYS A 414 8.89 -0.75 5.96
C LYS A 414 9.77 0.26 6.68
N LEU A 415 10.40 -0.19 7.76
CA LEU A 415 11.28 0.60 8.63
C LEU A 415 12.71 0.50 8.11
N HIS A 416 13.29 1.62 7.71
CA HIS A 416 14.66 1.71 7.23
C HIS A 416 15.54 2.23 8.35
N ARG A 417 16.46 1.40 8.81
CA ARG A 417 17.39 1.75 9.90
C ARG A 417 18.81 1.90 9.37
N LEU A 418 19.35 3.10 9.48
CA LEU A 418 20.73 3.39 9.13
C LEU A 418 21.66 2.91 10.26
N ASN A 419 22.72 2.21 9.88
CA ASN A 419 23.72 1.81 10.87
C ASN A 419 24.45 3.07 11.40
N GLU A 420 24.54 3.20 12.70
CA GLU A 420 25.20 4.34 13.36
C GLU A 420 26.67 4.47 12.98
N GLN A 421 27.35 3.34 12.74
CA GLN A 421 28.76 3.26 12.35
C GLN A 421 29.02 3.64 10.89
N TRP A 422 27.99 3.84 10.06
CA TRP A 422 28.21 4.26 8.68
C TRP A 422 28.73 5.68 8.61
N SER A 423 29.65 5.92 7.66
CA SER A 423 30.06 7.28 7.32
C SER A 423 28.86 8.11 6.88
N LYS A 424 28.97 9.43 7.04
CA LYS A 424 27.93 10.37 6.62
C LYS A 424 27.57 10.21 5.14
N ASP A 425 28.57 10.06 4.27
CA ASP A 425 28.36 9.89 2.83
C ASP A 425 27.59 8.59 2.50
N LYS A 426 27.86 7.51 3.23
CA LYS A 426 27.14 6.25 3.08
C LYS A 426 25.69 6.36 3.51
N LYS A 427 25.41 7.06 4.62
CA LYS A 427 24.04 7.35 5.08
C LYS A 427 23.30 8.20 4.07
N GLU A 428 23.90 9.28 3.58
CA GLU A 428 23.32 10.17 2.57
C GLU A 428 23.03 9.43 1.26
N THR A 429 23.93 8.56 0.84
CA THR A 429 23.74 7.73 -0.36
C THR A 429 22.56 6.78 -0.19
N TYR A 430 22.45 6.11 0.97
CA TYR A 430 21.32 5.23 1.25
C TYR A 430 20.00 5.99 1.27
N ILE A 431 19.94 7.14 1.95
CA ILE A 431 18.74 8.00 2.00
C ILE A 431 18.35 8.44 0.58
N ARG A 432 19.33 8.86 -0.24
CA ARG A 432 19.09 9.26 -1.64
C ARG A 432 18.47 8.12 -2.47
N HIS A 433 18.96 6.89 -2.28
CA HIS A 433 18.40 5.72 -2.96
C HIS A 433 16.96 5.43 -2.48
N ALA A 434 16.72 5.48 -1.18
CA ALA A 434 15.38 5.26 -0.63
C ALA A 434 14.39 6.35 -1.04
N MET A 435 14.81 7.61 -1.08
CA MET A 435 13.97 8.71 -1.58
C MET A 435 13.65 8.57 -3.06
N ARG A 436 14.61 8.12 -3.87
CA ARG A 436 14.38 7.80 -5.28
C ARG A 436 13.36 6.67 -5.45
N GLU A 437 13.43 5.60 -4.65
CA GLU A 437 12.43 4.53 -4.61
C GLU A 437 11.03 5.10 -4.31
N VAL A 438 10.93 5.98 -3.31
CA VAL A 438 9.69 6.65 -2.94
C VAL A 438 9.14 7.51 -4.07
N ASP A 439 9.97 8.31 -4.73
CA ASP A 439 9.54 9.19 -5.84
C ASP A 439 9.02 8.39 -7.03
N ILE A 440 9.72 7.30 -7.39
CA ILE A 440 9.25 6.35 -8.41
C ILE A 440 7.90 5.75 -8.00
N HIS A 441 7.83 5.20 -6.79
CA HIS A 441 6.70 4.43 -6.31
C HIS A 441 5.45 5.29 -6.09
N LYS A 442 5.63 6.56 -5.66
CA LYS A 442 4.53 7.50 -5.38
C LYS A 442 3.61 7.75 -6.58
N SER A 443 4.18 7.74 -7.79
CA SER A 443 3.43 7.92 -9.04
C SER A 443 2.68 6.66 -9.50
N LEU A 444 3.00 5.49 -8.93
CA LEU A 444 2.50 4.20 -9.36
C LEU A 444 1.19 3.83 -8.63
N VAL A 445 0.07 4.08 -9.28
CA VAL A 445 -1.25 3.65 -8.80
C VAL A 445 -1.84 2.65 -9.78
N HIS A 446 -1.85 1.36 -9.39
CA HIS A 446 -2.35 0.27 -10.22
C HIS A 446 -2.78 -0.94 -9.36
N CYS A 447 -3.78 -1.73 -9.81
CA CYS A 447 -4.27 -2.89 -9.07
C CYS A 447 -3.23 -4.00 -8.89
N HIS A 448 -2.26 -4.13 -9.81
CA HIS A 448 -1.17 -5.12 -9.77
C HIS A 448 0.18 -4.52 -9.33
N ILE A 449 0.16 -3.39 -8.66
CA ILE A 449 1.33 -2.77 -8.02
C ILE A 449 0.95 -2.47 -6.57
N VAL A 450 1.82 -2.81 -5.62
CA VAL A 450 1.65 -2.44 -4.21
C VAL A 450 1.65 -0.93 -4.10
N ARG A 451 0.65 -0.35 -3.46
CA ARG A 451 0.53 1.11 -3.34
C ARG A 451 1.44 1.66 -2.24
N LEU A 452 2.12 2.77 -2.51
CA LEU A 452 2.78 3.58 -1.50
C LEU A 452 1.78 4.62 -0.96
N TRP A 453 1.58 4.64 0.37
CA TRP A 453 0.69 5.58 1.05
C TRP A 453 1.43 6.81 1.56
N GLY A 454 2.69 6.67 2.00
CA GLY A 454 3.47 7.77 2.52
C GLY A 454 4.84 7.37 3.04
N ILE A 455 5.57 8.38 3.50
CA ILE A 455 6.87 8.26 4.15
C ILE A 455 6.94 9.26 5.30
N PHE A 456 7.58 8.89 6.39
CA PHE A 456 7.86 9.78 7.51
C PHE A 456 9.14 9.37 8.27
N GLU A 457 9.77 10.33 8.92
CA GLU A 457 10.93 10.13 9.78
C GLU A 457 10.47 9.71 11.18
N ILE A 458 11.16 8.74 11.79
CA ILE A 458 10.92 8.28 13.16
C ILE A 458 11.97 8.94 14.06
N ASP A 459 13.24 8.85 13.68
CA ASP A 459 14.39 9.47 14.32
C ASP A 459 15.49 9.76 13.29
N HIS A 460 16.61 10.34 13.72
CA HIS A 460 17.73 10.75 12.85
C HIS A 460 18.33 9.62 12.01
N ASN A 461 18.17 8.37 12.41
CA ASN A 461 18.70 7.19 11.73
C ASN A 461 17.63 6.24 11.22
N THR A 462 16.35 6.58 11.43
CA THR A 462 15.24 5.67 11.11
C THR A 462 14.09 6.41 10.43
N PHE A 463 13.66 5.91 9.28
CA PHE A 463 12.45 6.40 8.59
C PHE A 463 11.57 5.23 8.17
N CYS A 464 10.31 5.51 7.94
CA CYS A 464 9.29 4.52 7.60
C CYS A 464 8.63 4.87 6.26
N THR A 465 8.57 3.90 5.36
CA THR A 465 7.67 3.94 4.19
C THR A 465 6.42 3.11 4.47
N VAL A 466 5.25 3.70 4.22
CA VAL A 466 3.94 3.07 4.45
C VAL A 466 3.40 2.55 3.14
N LEU A 467 3.22 1.25 3.06
CA LEU A 467 2.81 0.51 1.87
C LEU A 467 1.44 -0.15 2.07
N GLU A 468 0.81 -0.53 0.97
CA GLU A 468 -0.37 -1.39 0.99
C GLU A 468 -0.03 -2.74 1.61
N TYR A 469 -0.87 -3.20 2.54
CA TYR A 469 -0.72 -4.52 3.15
C TYR A 469 -1.36 -5.60 2.27
N CYS A 470 -0.55 -6.54 1.84
CA CYS A 470 -0.98 -7.74 1.12
C CYS A 470 -1.04 -8.89 2.13
N SER A 471 -2.23 -9.42 2.40
CA SER A 471 -2.43 -10.45 3.43
C SER A 471 -2.15 -11.88 2.96
N GLY A 472 -1.98 -12.09 1.66
CA GLY A 472 -1.59 -13.37 1.09
C GLY A 472 -0.08 -13.61 1.19
N LYS A 473 0.34 -14.83 0.84
CA LYS A 473 1.75 -15.19 0.73
C LYS A 473 2.36 -14.55 -0.52
N ASP A 474 3.67 -14.34 -0.53
CA ASP A 474 4.38 -14.05 -1.77
C ASP A 474 4.51 -15.29 -2.66
N LEU A 475 4.83 -15.09 -3.94
CA LEU A 475 4.93 -16.19 -4.91
C LEU A 475 6.10 -17.14 -4.59
N ASP A 476 7.18 -16.68 -3.93
CA ASP A 476 8.29 -17.54 -3.53
C ASP A 476 7.86 -18.54 -2.44
N VAL A 477 7.06 -18.07 -1.48
CA VAL A 477 6.46 -18.96 -0.47
C VAL A 477 5.49 -19.95 -1.11
N VAL A 478 4.63 -19.47 -2.04
CA VAL A 478 3.70 -20.33 -2.79
C VAL A 478 4.44 -21.43 -3.55
N LEU A 479 5.53 -21.07 -4.25
CA LEU A 479 6.33 -22.04 -5.03
C LEU A 479 7.17 -22.98 -4.14
N LYS A 480 7.52 -22.58 -2.94
CA LYS A 480 8.16 -23.47 -1.96
C LYS A 480 7.18 -24.48 -1.38
N GLU A 481 5.92 -24.14 -1.22
CA GLU A 481 4.87 -25.07 -0.78
C GLU A 481 4.33 -25.94 -1.91
N ASN A 482 4.15 -25.36 -3.08
CA ASN A 482 3.66 -26.01 -4.29
C ASN A 482 4.62 -25.72 -5.44
N PRO A 483 5.69 -26.48 -5.60
CA PRO A 483 6.75 -26.18 -6.57
C PRO A 483 6.27 -26.06 -8.02
N ILE A 484 5.19 -26.78 -8.37
CA ILE A 484 4.62 -26.83 -9.72
C ILE A 484 3.17 -26.36 -9.65
N LEU A 485 2.87 -25.28 -10.35
CA LEU A 485 1.52 -24.76 -10.49
C LEU A 485 0.85 -25.28 -11.78
N PRO A 486 -0.48 -25.49 -11.76
CA PRO A 486 -1.23 -25.75 -12.98
C PRO A 486 -1.02 -24.62 -13.99
N GLU A 487 -0.86 -24.93 -15.28
CA GLU A 487 -0.57 -23.93 -16.32
C GLU A 487 -1.60 -22.79 -16.37
N ARG A 488 -2.89 -23.11 -16.13
CA ARG A 488 -3.97 -22.10 -16.09
C ARG A 488 -3.74 -21.08 -14.97
N GLU A 489 -3.32 -21.54 -13.80
CA GLU A 489 -3.05 -20.68 -12.64
C GLU A 489 -1.80 -19.85 -12.86
N ALA A 490 -0.70 -20.49 -13.28
CA ALA A 490 0.54 -19.82 -13.61
C ALA A 490 0.33 -18.71 -14.66
N ARG A 491 -0.47 -18.99 -15.71
CA ARG A 491 -0.81 -18.00 -16.73
C ARG A 491 -1.66 -16.85 -16.16
N SER A 492 -2.59 -17.12 -15.25
CA SER A 492 -3.39 -16.06 -14.61
C SER A 492 -2.50 -15.10 -13.81
N ILE A 493 -1.51 -15.61 -13.08
CA ILE A 493 -0.51 -14.81 -12.36
C ILE A 493 0.33 -14.02 -13.35
N LEU A 494 0.79 -14.66 -14.42
CA LEU A 494 1.60 -14.06 -15.47
C LEU A 494 0.92 -12.84 -16.12
N VAL A 495 -0.36 -12.95 -16.47
CA VAL A 495 -1.16 -11.84 -17.03
C VAL A 495 -1.19 -10.65 -16.08
N GLN A 496 -1.34 -10.89 -14.79
CA GLN A 496 -1.37 -9.84 -13.77
C GLN A 496 -0.01 -9.14 -13.60
N ILE A 497 1.09 -9.91 -13.66
CA ILE A 497 2.45 -9.35 -13.65
C ILE A 497 2.65 -8.44 -14.87
N PHE A 498 2.29 -8.91 -16.08
CA PHE A 498 2.40 -8.10 -17.28
C PHE A 498 1.52 -6.85 -17.24
N ALA A 499 0.32 -6.91 -16.66
CA ALA A 499 -0.52 -5.73 -16.47
C ALA A 499 0.18 -4.67 -15.58
N GLY A 500 0.85 -5.09 -14.53
CA GLY A 500 1.70 -4.21 -13.70
C GLY A 500 2.87 -3.61 -14.49
N LEU A 501 3.62 -4.43 -15.25
CA LEU A 501 4.75 -3.98 -16.05
C LEU A 501 4.34 -3.02 -17.19
N VAL A 502 3.19 -3.25 -17.82
CA VAL A 502 2.62 -2.32 -18.82
C VAL A 502 2.37 -0.95 -18.18
N LYS A 503 1.90 -0.91 -16.91
CA LYS A 503 1.74 0.36 -16.20
C LYS A 503 3.09 1.06 -16.00
N LEU A 504 4.16 0.34 -15.66
CA LEU A 504 5.51 0.89 -15.51
C LEU A 504 6.05 1.47 -16.82
N ASN A 505 5.75 0.80 -17.96
CA ASN A 505 6.25 1.19 -19.28
C ASN A 505 5.41 2.27 -19.99
N LYS A 506 4.15 2.50 -19.58
CA LYS A 506 3.26 3.54 -20.14
C LYS A 506 3.34 4.88 -19.41
N GLN A 507 4.22 5.04 -18.44
CA GLN A 507 4.45 6.33 -17.78
C GLN A 507 5.14 7.32 -18.75
N SER A 508 5.12 8.60 -18.39
CA SER A 508 5.89 9.64 -19.08
C SER A 508 7.39 9.33 -19.14
N GLN A 509 7.87 8.56 -18.18
CA GLN A 509 9.20 7.97 -18.11
C GLN A 509 9.04 6.47 -17.96
N CYS A 510 9.69 5.67 -18.79
CA CYS A 510 9.67 4.21 -18.69
C CYS A 510 10.43 3.76 -17.44
N ILE A 511 9.78 2.95 -16.60
CA ILE A 511 10.39 2.40 -15.38
C ILE A 511 10.69 0.93 -15.60
N ILE A 512 11.96 0.55 -15.41
CA ILE A 512 12.42 -0.85 -15.36
C ILE A 512 12.43 -1.26 -13.89
N HIS A 513 11.81 -2.37 -13.54
CA HIS A 513 11.81 -2.90 -12.17
C HIS A 513 13.17 -3.43 -11.74
N TYR A 514 13.83 -4.16 -12.61
CA TYR A 514 15.20 -4.70 -12.51
C TYR A 514 15.39 -5.84 -11.47
N ASP A 515 14.58 -6.00 -10.45
CA ASP A 515 14.66 -7.09 -9.44
C ASP A 515 13.35 -7.89 -9.37
N LEU A 516 12.77 -8.26 -10.51
CA LEU A 516 11.62 -9.14 -10.54
C LEU A 516 12.02 -10.56 -10.16
N LYS A 517 11.38 -11.07 -9.12
CA LYS A 517 11.54 -12.44 -8.58
C LYS A 517 10.28 -12.87 -7.88
N PRO A 518 10.06 -14.16 -7.59
CA PRO A 518 8.87 -14.63 -6.90
C PRO A 518 8.60 -13.93 -5.56
N ALA A 519 9.64 -13.60 -4.78
CA ALA A 519 9.49 -12.92 -3.49
C ALA A 519 8.95 -11.47 -3.62
N ASN A 520 9.08 -10.84 -4.82
CA ASN A 520 8.58 -9.49 -5.09
C ASN A 520 7.21 -9.49 -5.77
N ILE A 521 6.52 -10.64 -5.81
CA ILE A 521 5.12 -10.78 -6.26
C ILE A 521 4.29 -11.21 -5.06
N LEU A 522 3.53 -10.25 -4.50
CA LEU A 522 2.67 -10.46 -3.34
C LEU A 522 1.24 -10.75 -3.76
N PHE A 523 0.51 -11.51 -2.95
CA PHE A 523 -0.91 -11.72 -3.14
C PHE A 523 -1.73 -10.98 -2.07
N ASN A 524 -2.83 -10.36 -2.47
CA ASN A 524 -3.80 -9.81 -1.52
C ASN A 524 -4.76 -10.91 -1.01
N ALA A 525 -5.73 -10.54 -0.17
CA ALA A 525 -6.71 -11.47 0.44
C ALA A 525 -7.54 -12.27 -0.58
N VAL A 526 -7.75 -11.73 -1.78
CA VAL A 526 -8.55 -12.36 -2.85
C VAL A 526 -7.69 -13.00 -3.94
N GLY A 527 -6.37 -13.13 -3.72
CA GLY A 527 -5.45 -13.81 -4.64
C GLY A 527 -4.98 -12.96 -5.83
N VAL A 528 -5.15 -11.63 -5.79
CA VAL A 528 -4.64 -10.74 -6.82
C VAL A 528 -3.15 -10.54 -6.62
N ALA A 529 -2.35 -10.78 -7.68
CA ALA A 529 -0.91 -10.58 -7.68
C ALA A 529 -0.54 -9.09 -7.81
N LYS A 530 0.44 -8.65 -7.02
CA LYS A 530 0.94 -7.27 -6.96
C LYS A 530 2.46 -7.24 -6.93
N ILE A 531 3.05 -6.43 -7.80
CA ILE A 531 4.49 -6.19 -7.85
C ILE A 531 4.87 -5.24 -6.70
N THR A 532 5.99 -5.54 -6.02
CA THR A 532 6.53 -4.73 -4.92
C THR A 532 8.05 -4.59 -5.01
N ASP A 533 8.63 -3.73 -4.18
CA ASP A 533 10.07 -3.51 -4.00
C ASP A 533 10.77 -2.87 -5.22
N PHE A 534 10.65 -1.56 -5.30
CA PHE A 534 11.22 -0.74 -6.38
C PHE A 534 12.65 -0.22 -6.08
N GLY A 535 13.33 -0.80 -5.07
CA GLY A 535 14.63 -0.34 -4.58
C GLY A 535 15.76 -0.37 -5.61
N LEU A 536 15.67 -1.24 -6.63
CA LEU A 536 16.62 -1.32 -7.74
C LEU A 536 16.09 -0.76 -9.06
N SER A 537 14.89 -0.21 -9.06
CA SER A 537 14.24 0.29 -10.28
C SER A 537 15.00 1.42 -10.94
N LYS A 538 14.94 1.46 -12.26
CA LYS A 538 15.61 2.44 -13.12
C LYS A 538 14.57 3.22 -13.92
N ILE A 539 14.81 4.51 -14.10
CA ILE A 539 13.99 5.39 -14.94
C ILE A 539 14.73 5.61 -16.26
N LEU A 540 14.08 5.32 -17.37
CA LEU A 540 14.55 5.65 -18.72
C LEU A 540 13.94 6.98 -19.14
N ASP A 541 14.77 7.94 -19.52
CA ASP A 541 14.30 9.17 -20.13
C ASP A 541 13.79 8.92 -21.55
N ASN A 542 12.69 9.56 -21.94
CA ASN A 542 12.03 9.31 -23.23
C ASN A 542 12.91 9.61 -24.45
N GLU A 543 13.94 10.43 -24.30
CA GLU A 543 14.91 10.71 -25.37
C GLU A 543 15.86 9.53 -25.65
N ALA A 544 16.08 8.65 -24.65
CA ALA A 544 16.89 7.43 -24.77
C ALA A 544 16.07 6.17 -25.13
N GLY A 545 14.78 6.30 -25.37
CA GLY A 545 13.78 5.22 -25.38
C GLY A 545 14.02 4.04 -26.34
N SER A 546 14.87 4.16 -27.35
CA SER A 546 15.23 3.04 -28.24
C SER A 546 16.65 2.49 -28.04
N GLN A 547 17.54 3.26 -27.39
CA GLN A 547 18.95 2.88 -27.22
C GLN A 547 19.25 2.20 -25.88
N GLY A 548 18.33 2.27 -24.89
CA GLY A 548 18.55 1.75 -23.55
C GLY A 548 19.35 2.71 -22.66
N MET A 549 19.56 2.31 -21.40
CA MET A 549 20.28 3.05 -20.37
C MET A 549 21.53 2.29 -19.95
N GLU A 550 22.63 2.98 -19.72
CA GLU A 550 23.84 2.37 -19.17
C GLU A 550 23.59 1.84 -17.74
N LEU A 551 23.99 0.59 -17.50
CA LEU A 551 23.89 -0.04 -16.20
C LEU A 551 25.01 0.46 -15.27
N THR A 552 24.69 1.38 -14.38
CA THR A 552 25.64 1.96 -13.41
C THR A 552 25.81 1.14 -12.12
N SER A 553 25.00 0.09 -11.92
CA SER A 553 25.02 -0.76 -10.71
C SER A 553 25.16 -2.24 -11.11
N GLN A 554 26.29 -2.60 -11.73
CA GLN A 554 26.64 -3.99 -11.97
C GLN A 554 26.76 -4.76 -10.65
N GLY A 555 26.27 -6.01 -10.63
CA GLY A 555 26.27 -6.84 -9.42
C GLY A 555 25.10 -6.60 -8.45
N ALA A 556 24.18 -5.69 -8.75
CA ALA A 556 22.92 -5.56 -8.02
C ALA A 556 21.85 -6.48 -8.61
N GLY A 557 20.87 -6.90 -7.80
CA GLY A 557 19.74 -7.75 -8.20
C GLY A 557 19.95 -9.23 -7.88
N THR A 558 18.95 -10.01 -8.24
CA THR A 558 18.91 -11.45 -7.97
C THR A 558 19.34 -12.20 -9.21
N TYR A 559 20.59 -12.61 -9.29
CA TYR A 559 21.31 -13.09 -10.48
C TYR A 559 20.58 -14.13 -11.33
N TRP A 560 19.86 -15.07 -10.71
CA TRP A 560 19.12 -16.10 -11.45
C TRP A 560 18.00 -15.58 -12.33
N TYR A 561 17.56 -14.34 -12.10
CA TYR A 561 16.45 -13.70 -12.84
C TYR A 561 16.93 -12.60 -13.78
N LEU A 562 18.23 -12.28 -13.80
CA LEU A 562 18.82 -11.29 -14.68
C LEU A 562 19.24 -11.89 -16.03
N PRO A 563 19.08 -11.15 -17.14
CA PRO A 563 19.48 -11.58 -18.46
C PRO A 563 21.01 -11.50 -18.70
N PRO A 564 21.53 -12.17 -19.77
CA PRO A 564 22.95 -12.22 -20.06
C PRO A 564 23.64 -10.87 -20.18
N GLU A 565 22.97 -9.87 -20.76
CA GLU A 565 23.52 -8.51 -20.93
C GLU A 565 23.87 -7.82 -19.60
N CYS A 566 23.28 -8.23 -18.48
CA CYS A 566 23.60 -7.68 -17.17
C CYS A 566 24.92 -8.20 -16.58
N PHE A 567 25.53 -9.24 -17.19
CA PHE A 567 26.76 -9.89 -16.75
C PHE A 567 27.96 -9.57 -17.64
N ASP A 568 27.78 -8.85 -18.76
CA ASP A 568 28.88 -8.47 -19.63
C ASP A 568 29.75 -7.39 -18.95
N LEU A 569 30.93 -7.81 -18.47
CA LEU A 569 31.89 -6.94 -17.80
C LEU A 569 32.80 -6.18 -18.80
N ASN A 570 32.79 -6.55 -20.09
CA ASN A 570 33.66 -5.96 -21.10
C ASN A 570 33.11 -4.64 -21.66
N ARG A 571 31.81 -4.39 -21.48
CA ARG A 571 31.13 -3.19 -21.95
C ARG A 571 30.18 -2.72 -20.86
N THR A 572 29.92 -1.41 -20.78
CA THR A 572 28.82 -0.92 -19.99
C THR A 572 27.49 -1.40 -20.61
N PRO A 573 26.76 -2.35 -19.99
CA PRO A 573 25.59 -2.91 -20.63
C PRO A 573 24.49 -1.86 -20.76
N LEU A 574 23.88 -1.81 -21.92
CA LEU A 574 22.66 -1.01 -22.16
C LEU A 574 21.45 -1.85 -21.74
N ILE A 575 20.70 -1.40 -20.75
CA ILE A 575 19.50 -2.07 -20.26
C ILE A 575 18.23 -1.36 -20.72
N SER A 576 17.18 -2.13 -20.95
CA SER A 576 15.85 -1.66 -21.31
C SER A 576 14.78 -2.46 -20.53
N SER A 577 13.49 -2.17 -20.75
CA SER A 577 12.39 -2.94 -20.16
C SER A 577 12.40 -4.44 -20.53
N LYS A 578 13.20 -4.85 -21.50
CA LYS A 578 13.41 -6.25 -21.90
C LYS A 578 14.08 -7.09 -20.80
N VAL A 579 14.78 -6.45 -19.85
CA VAL A 579 15.30 -7.10 -18.63
C VAL A 579 14.16 -7.71 -17.81
N ASP A 580 13.09 -6.94 -17.60
CA ASP A 580 11.91 -7.41 -16.84
C ASP A 580 11.19 -8.56 -17.57
N VAL A 581 11.16 -8.54 -18.90
CA VAL A 581 10.59 -9.65 -19.71
C VAL A 581 11.35 -10.95 -19.51
N TRP A 582 12.69 -10.90 -19.48
CA TRP A 582 13.51 -12.08 -19.15
C TRP A 582 13.19 -12.59 -17.75
N SER A 583 13.18 -11.71 -16.74
CA SER A 583 12.87 -12.08 -15.35
C SER A 583 11.51 -12.77 -15.23
N VAL A 584 10.50 -12.26 -15.93
CA VAL A 584 9.15 -12.87 -15.96
C VAL A 584 9.19 -14.24 -16.68
N GLY A 585 9.99 -14.39 -17.72
CA GLY A 585 10.21 -15.68 -18.39
C GLY A 585 10.78 -16.73 -17.45
N VAL A 586 11.76 -16.36 -16.62
CA VAL A 586 12.33 -17.23 -15.57
C VAL A 586 11.30 -17.60 -14.52
N ILE A 587 10.53 -16.61 -14.03
CA ILE A 587 9.45 -16.83 -13.05
C ILE A 587 8.40 -17.79 -13.61
N PHE A 588 7.97 -17.59 -14.86
CA PHE A 588 6.96 -18.42 -15.50
C PHE A 588 7.45 -19.86 -15.70
N TYR A 589 8.69 -20.05 -16.14
CA TYR A 589 9.32 -21.37 -16.19
C TYR A 589 9.33 -22.03 -14.82
N GLN A 590 9.71 -21.29 -13.76
CA GLN A 590 9.76 -21.81 -12.41
C GLN A 590 8.37 -22.23 -11.89
N MET A 591 7.32 -21.47 -12.18
CA MET A 591 5.93 -21.83 -11.83
C MET A 591 5.49 -23.13 -12.47
N LEU A 592 5.90 -23.40 -13.72
CA LEU A 592 5.46 -24.58 -14.48
C LEU A 592 6.28 -25.84 -14.22
N PHE A 593 7.59 -25.70 -13.95
CA PHE A 593 8.51 -26.83 -13.86
C PHE A 593 9.10 -27.04 -12.45
N GLY A 594 8.80 -26.19 -11.48
CA GLY A 594 9.27 -26.29 -10.11
C GLY A 594 10.76 -26.01 -9.92
N LYS A 595 11.45 -25.58 -10.98
CA LYS A 595 12.88 -25.26 -10.98
C LYS A 595 13.18 -24.09 -11.90
N ARG A 596 14.27 -23.39 -11.67
CA ARG A 596 14.74 -22.33 -12.57
C ARG A 596 15.30 -22.93 -13.86
N PRO A 597 15.17 -22.23 -14.99
CA PRO A 597 15.70 -22.74 -16.27
C PRO A 597 17.23 -22.82 -16.29
N PHE A 598 17.90 -21.92 -15.56
CA PHE A 598 19.35 -21.81 -15.48
C PHE A 598 19.81 -21.78 -14.03
N GLY A 599 20.94 -22.42 -13.70
CA GLY A 599 21.59 -22.35 -12.40
C GLY A 599 20.72 -22.78 -11.19
N HIS A 600 19.80 -23.74 -11.36
CA HIS A 600 18.85 -24.10 -10.30
C HIS A 600 19.52 -24.60 -9.02
N ASN A 601 20.59 -25.37 -9.15
CA ASN A 601 21.32 -25.97 -8.02
C ASN A 601 22.61 -25.22 -7.67
N GLN A 602 22.89 -24.08 -8.30
CA GLN A 602 24.09 -23.29 -8.09
C GLN A 602 23.82 -22.19 -7.05
N CYS A 603 24.83 -21.91 -6.21
CA CYS A 603 24.87 -20.67 -5.45
C CYS A 603 25.27 -19.49 -6.36
N GLN A 604 25.12 -18.26 -5.85
CA GLN A 604 25.42 -17.05 -6.65
C GLN A 604 26.87 -17.00 -7.12
N GLU A 605 27.81 -17.41 -6.28
CA GLU A 605 29.25 -17.44 -6.58
C GLU A 605 29.58 -18.45 -7.69
N GLN A 606 28.95 -19.64 -7.64
CA GLN A 606 29.08 -20.67 -8.68
C GLN A 606 28.50 -20.19 -10.01
N LEU A 607 27.32 -19.54 -9.97
CA LEU A 607 26.63 -19.05 -11.17
C LEU A 607 27.49 -18.01 -11.92
N VAL A 608 28.17 -17.11 -11.18
CA VAL A 608 29.08 -16.12 -11.77
C VAL A 608 30.37 -16.76 -12.25
N ARG A 609 31.00 -17.64 -11.42
CA ARG A 609 32.27 -18.29 -11.77
C ARG A 609 32.17 -19.19 -12.99
N GLU A 610 31.02 -19.81 -13.21
CA GLU A 610 30.78 -20.76 -14.32
C GLU A 610 30.11 -20.09 -15.52
N ASP A 611 29.93 -18.76 -15.47
CA ASP A 611 29.29 -17.95 -16.53
C ASP A 611 27.93 -18.53 -16.96
N THR A 612 27.19 -19.12 -16.02
CA THR A 612 25.98 -19.91 -16.29
C THR A 612 24.94 -19.13 -17.08
N ILE A 613 24.70 -17.84 -16.74
CA ILE A 613 23.74 -16.99 -17.46
C ILE A 613 24.30 -16.50 -18.80
N ILE A 614 25.59 -16.19 -18.84
CA ILE A 614 26.28 -15.79 -20.11
C ILE A 614 26.22 -16.93 -21.14
N ASN A 615 26.27 -18.18 -20.69
CA ASN A 615 26.19 -19.36 -21.53
C ASN A 615 24.76 -19.85 -21.79
N ALA A 616 23.74 -19.20 -21.23
CA ALA A 616 22.32 -19.60 -21.28
C ALA A 616 21.65 -19.31 -22.64
N ARG A 617 22.25 -19.82 -23.77
CA ARG A 617 21.76 -19.53 -25.13
C ARG A 617 20.45 -20.22 -25.50
N ARG A 618 20.08 -21.32 -24.83
CA ARG A 618 18.86 -22.09 -25.11
C ARG A 618 18.19 -22.54 -23.86
N VAL A 619 16.84 -22.51 -23.87
CA VAL A 619 16.00 -23.02 -22.78
C VAL A 619 15.64 -24.47 -23.07
N GLU A 620 15.96 -25.34 -22.13
CA GLU A 620 15.58 -26.76 -22.14
C GLU A 620 14.31 -27.01 -21.31
N PHE A 621 13.45 -27.87 -21.82
CA PHE A 621 12.21 -28.22 -21.14
C PHE A 621 12.23 -29.69 -20.74
N PRO A 622 11.95 -30.04 -19.49
CA PRO A 622 11.81 -31.43 -19.08
C PRO A 622 10.56 -32.05 -19.72
N THR A 623 10.57 -33.39 -19.83
CA THR A 623 9.42 -34.14 -20.37
C THR A 623 8.24 -34.14 -19.42
N ARG A 624 8.46 -33.99 -18.12
CA ARG A 624 7.45 -33.87 -17.08
C ARG A 624 7.74 -32.65 -16.21
N PRO A 625 6.69 -31.88 -15.78
CA PRO A 625 5.26 -32.06 -16.12
C PRO A 625 4.97 -31.75 -17.61
N SER A 626 3.81 -32.25 -18.10
CA SER A 626 3.34 -31.91 -19.46
C SER A 626 2.84 -30.48 -19.47
N VAL A 627 3.47 -29.64 -20.27
CA VAL A 627 3.14 -28.20 -20.45
C VAL A 627 2.85 -27.97 -21.93
N SER A 628 1.89 -27.10 -22.25
CA SER A 628 1.49 -26.80 -23.62
C SER A 628 2.64 -26.28 -24.48
N HIS A 629 2.54 -26.48 -25.79
CA HIS A 629 3.52 -25.96 -26.76
C HIS A 629 3.54 -24.43 -26.74
N GLU A 630 2.37 -23.80 -26.64
CA GLU A 630 2.19 -22.36 -26.61
C GLU A 630 2.88 -21.71 -25.38
N ALA A 631 2.80 -22.35 -24.22
CA ALA A 631 3.50 -21.90 -23.03
C ALA A 631 5.03 -21.98 -23.20
N LYS A 632 5.53 -23.08 -23.77
CA LYS A 632 6.95 -23.26 -24.04
C LYS A 632 7.46 -22.25 -25.07
N GLU A 633 6.69 -21.94 -26.11
CA GLU A 633 7.03 -20.93 -27.09
C GLU A 633 7.04 -19.53 -26.50
N PHE A 634 6.07 -19.22 -25.62
CA PHE A 634 6.04 -17.94 -24.90
C PHE A 634 7.30 -17.80 -24.01
N ILE A 635 7.68 -18.84 -23.27
CA ILE A 635 8.90 -18.83 -22.44
C ILE A 635 10.14 -18.60 -23.35
N ARG A 636 10.25 -19.27 -24.51
CA ARG A 636 11.37 -19.07 -25.43
C ARG A 636 11.48 -17.62 -25.89
N ARG A 637 10.35 -16.97 -26.22
CA ARG A 637 10.33 -15.55 -26.60
C ARG A 637 10.80 -14.65 -25.45
N CYS A 638 10.34 -14.89 -24.23
CA CYS A 638 10.79 -14.13 -23.07
C CYS A 638 12.26 -14.33 -22.75
N LEU A 639 12.79 -15.56 -22.95
CA LEU A 639 14.17 -15.95 -22.69
C LEU A 639 15.03 -15.96 -23.98
N THR A 640 14.70 -15.08 -24.93
CA THR A 640 15.54 -14.85 -26.09
C THR A 640 16.86 -14.23 -25.63
N TYR A 641 18.00 -14.87 -26.00
CA TYR A 641 19.32 -14.51 -25.54
C TYR A 641 19.69 -13.07 -25.92
N ASP A 642 19.58 -12.75 -27.20
CA ASP A 642 19.89 -11.42 -27.71
C ASP A 642 18.81 -10.43 -27.30
N GLN A 643 19.22 -9.35 -26.60
CA GLN A 643 18.33 -8.30 -26.18
C GLN A 643 17.56 -7.63 -27.32
N SER A 644 18.22 -7.48 -28.50
CA SER A 644 17.58 -6.89 -29.70
C SER A 644 16.36 -7.67 -30.14
N ASP A 645 16.42 -9.00 -30.12
CA ASP A 645 15.39 -9.91 -30.62
C ASP A 645 14.33 -10.24 -29.54
N ARG A 646 14.66 -10.01 -28.27
CA ARG A 646 13.71 -10.20 -27.17
C ARG A 646 12.59 -9.15 -27.26
N PRO A 647 11.29 -9.53 -27.13
CA PRO A 647 10.20 -8.57 -27.10
C PRO A 647 10.34 -7.63 -25.90
N ASP A 648 9.90 -6.39 -26.05
CA ASP A 648 9.70 -5.47 -24.93
C ASP A 648 8.43 -5.83 -24.13
N VAL A 649 8.22 -5.14 -23.01
CA VAL A 649 7.06 -5.40 -22.12
C VAL A 649 5.74 -5.22 -22.86
N LEU A 650 5.60 -4.21 -23.72
CA LEU A 650 4.33 -3.91 -24.39
C LEU A 650 4.01 -4.97 -25.44
N THR A 651 5.01 -5.41 -26.20
CA THR A 651 4.90 -6.49 -27.19
C THR A 651 4.62 -7.83 -26.50
N ALA A 652 5.36 -8.17 -25.44
CA ALA A 652 5.17 -9.41 -24.69
C ALA A 652 3.77 -9.49 -24.04
N ALA A 653 3.25 -8.37 -23.53
CA ALA A 653 1.91 -8.32 -22.93
C ALA A 653 0.76 -8.53 -23.95
N GLN A 654 1.02 -8.31 -25.24
CA GLN A 654 0.05 -8.54 -26.32
C GLN A 654 0.14 -9.95 -26.93
N ASP A 655 1.00 -10.81 -26.40
CA ASP A 655 1.17 -12.17 -26.90
C ASP A 655 -0.16 -12.94 -26.88
N PRO A 656 -0.52 -13.66 -27.98
CA PRO A 656 -1.74 -14.45 -28.05
C PRO A 656 -1.89 -15.47 -26.92
N TYR A 657 -0.78 -15.98 -26.38
CA TYR A 657 -0.79 -16.89 -25.23
C TYR A 657 -1.43 -16.24 -23.99
N LEU A 658 -1.21 -14.96 -23.75
CA LEU A 658 -1.77 -14.22 -22.60
C LEU A 658 -3.25 -13.88 -22.80
N SER A 659 -3.67 -13.64 -24.06
CA SER A 659 -5.03 -13.23 -24.42
C SER A 659 -5.99 -14.40 -24.72
N TYR A 660 -5.64 -15.64 -24.32
CA TYR A 660 -6.42 -16.85 -24.61
C TYR A 660 -7.85 -16.76 -24.11
N ILE A 661 -8.75 -16.37 -25.01
CA ILE A 661 -10.19 -16.54 -24.86
C ILE A 661 -10.48 -18.01 -25.23
N LYS A 662 -11.02 -18.81 -24.28
CA LYS A 662 -11.58 -20.11 -24.62
C LYS A 662 -12.51 -19.93 -25.82
N LYS A 663 -12.13 -20.39 -27.02
CA LYS A 663 -13.13 -20.72 -28.03
C LYS A 663 -14.04 -21.74 -27.35
N LYS A 664 -15.32 -21.40 -27.13
CA LYS A 664 -16.35 -22.36 -26.77
C LYS A 664 -16.29 -23.48 -27.81
N PRO A 665 -16.30 -24.76 -27.37
CA PRO A 665 -16.42 -25.89 -28.30
C PRO A 665 -17.68 -25.80 -29.12
#